data_74ca43dc9eca851cded9d62271b7cb0b
#
_entry.id   74ca43dc9eca851cded9d62271b7cb0b
#
_cell.length_a   1.000
_cell.length_b   1.000
_cell.length_c   1.000
_cell.angle_alpha   90.00
_cell.angle_beta   90.00
_cell.angle_gamma   90.00
#
_symmetry.space_group_name_H-M   'P 1'
#
loop_
_entity.id
_entity.type
_entity.pdbx_description
1 polymer ?
#
loop_
_entity_poly.entity_id
_entity_poly.type
_entity_poly.pdbx_seq_one_letter_code
_entity_poly.pdbx_strand_id
1 'polypeptide(L)'
;MKFRIALALVWAFAVSTAGLVSAGTIWLDELDIHSAVQGWGKPHRNKSVDGHPLSIGGQQFKHGFGTHAESTLHIELDGGATRFSASVGVDDEVNKSPNSSVEFIVRGDGKALWKSGVMRAGDAAKDCEVDLTGVKSLVLEVSDADDGIDHDHADWADAKFETVLATTFATTGEPALVPVAPYLLTPPAPVTPRINGANVFGVRPGSPFMFMIPATGERPMTFSAQNLPQGLKLDPQTGRITGALSARGEFTVTLHAKNSLGAAEKKFRIVCGDQIALTPPMGWNSWNCFAGAVSAEHVKSAADAMVKSGLINHGWTYINVDDFWQNHRDSRDPTLHGPFRDAQGVIVPNSRFPDMKGLADYIHNLGLKAGLYSSPGPWTCGGCTASWKHEQQDAQTYAKWGFDYLKYDWCSYGSVADKEMTNPTNAKVWGETPPKNAQAILPYRVMGTFLRGQNRDMVFSLCQYGMASVWQWGGSVSGNCWRTTGDIRDTWKSMSDIGFNQDQAAPYAKPGNWNDPDMLVVGQVGWGELHPSRLTPDEQYTHISLWCLLSAPLLIGCDMTQLDDFTLNLLCNDEVLALDQDELGKEATCILKDGDVRVYAKELADGGRAFGFFNLGVTPANWNFKALPQFGLAGKQLVRDVWRQKDVATVDAADGNLPLTIPAHGVVLYKLTAAK
;
A
#
# COMPACT_ATOMS: atom_id res chain seq x y z
N MET A 1 -18.24 73.65 58.59
CA MET A 1 -16.82 73.17 58.55
C MET A 1 -16.69 72.17 57.46
N LYS A 2 -16.17 72.55 56.27
CA LYS A 2 -15.98 71.69 55.11
C LYS A 2 -14.47 71.64 54.84
N PHE A 3 -13.84 70.47 55.08
CA PHE A 3 -12.48 70.21 54.66
C PHE A 3 -12.47 69.77 53.21
N ARG A 4 -11.74 70.48 52.37
CA ARG A 4 -11.36 70.04 51.02
C ARG A 4 -9.98 69.41 51.08
N ILE A 5 -9.89 68.16 50.66
CA ILE A 5 -8.62 67.47 50.43
C ILE A 5 -8.30 67.61 48.94
N ALA A 6 -7.14 68.22 48.65
CA ALA A 6 -6.62 68.31 47.28
C ALA A 6 -5.81 67.01 46.98
N LEU A 7 -6.15 66.37 45.90
CA LEU A 7 -5.43 65.19 45.39
C LEU A 7 -4.38 65.65 44.38
N ALA A 8 -3.09 65.49 44.70
CA ALA A 8 -1.98 65.75 43.82
C ALA A 8 -1.72 64.48 42.97
N LEU A 9 -1.92 64.57 41.62
CA LEU A 9 -1.51 63.53 40.69
C LEU A 9 0.02 63.59 40.49
N VAL A 10 0.71 62.57 40.91
CA VAL A 10 2.11 62.34 40.52
C VAL A 10 2.13 61.48 39.24
N TRP A 11 2.58 62.06 38.15
CA TRP A 11 2.87 61.33 36.92
C TRP A 11 4.23 60.63 37.08
N ALA A 12 4.23 59.31 37.23
CA ALA A 12 5.42 58.50 37.10
C ALA A 12 5.65 58.17 35.61
N PHE A 13 6.68 58.74 35.03
CA PHE A 13 7.22 58.28 33.73
C PHE A 13 7.87 56.93 33.95
N ALA A 14 7.20 55.87 33.51
CA ALA A 14 7.84 54.59 33.33
C ALA A 14 8.75 54.64 32.10
N VAL A 15 10.05 54.79 32.28
CA VAL A 15 11.04 54.55 31.24
C VAL A 15 11.06 53.04 31.00
N SER A 16 10.40 52.60 29.95
CA SER A 16 10.54 51.24 29.44
C SER A 16 11.97 51.10 28.92
N THR A 17 12.83 50.46 29.67
CA THR A 17 14.10 49.93 29.15
C THR A 17 13.74 48.78 28.23
N ALA A 18 13.64 49.06 26.93
CA ALA A 18 13.68 48.01 25.91
C ALA A 18 15.03 47.29 26.12
N GLY A 19 15.00 46.14 26.77
CA GLY A 19 16.15 45.24 26.82
C GLY A 19 16.51 44.92 25.36
N LEU A 20 17.77 45.12 25.03
CA LEU A 20 18.35 44.66 23.78
C LEU A 20 18.13 43.13 23.72
N VAL A 21 17.19 42.73 22.93
CA VAL A 21 16.95 41.31 22.58
C VAL A 21 18.15 40.88 21.79
N SER A 22 18.97 39.99 22.32
CA SER A 22 20.14 39.45 21.64
C SER A 22 19.65 38.48 20.56
N ALA A 23 19.93 38.80 19.30
CA ALA A 23 19.86 37.83 18.21
C ALA A 23 20.70 36.60 18.56
N GLY A 24 20.17 35.41 18.41
CA GLY A 24 20.83 34.15 18.72
C GLY A 24 21.05 33.31 17.48
N THR A 25 21.97 32.36 17.58
CA THR A 25 22.15 31.28 16.61
C THR A 25 21.76 29.98 17.27
N ILE A 26 20.91 29.17 16.62
CA ILE A 26 20.57 27.81 17.05
C ILE A 26 21.08 26.86 15.96
N TRP A 27 21.92 25.91 16.35
CA TRP A 27 22.37 24.87 15.43
C TRP A 27 21.29 23.81 15.26
N LEU A 28 21.15 23.25 14.05
CA LEU A 28 20.18 22.20 13.76
C LEU A 28 20.44 20.95 14.62
N ASP A 29 21.71 20.66 14.92
CA ASP A 29 22.11 19.58 15.80
C ASP A 29 21.82 19.82 17.31
N GLU A 30 21.36 21.00 17.70
CA GLU A 30 20.82 21.27 19.04
C GLU A 30 19.35 20.88 19.18
N LEU A 31 18.64 20.74 18.05
CA LEU A 31 17.24 20.32 18.02
C LEU A 31 17.11 18.78 18.14
N ASP A 32 15.89 18.28 18.32
CA ASP A 32 15.63 16.83 18.30
C ASP A 32 15.55 16.29 16.87
N ILE A 33 16.72 16.03 16.30
CA ILE A 33 16.84 15.46 14.94
C ILE A 33 16.33 14.02 14.84
N HIS A 34 16.15 13.31 15.97
CA HIS A 34 15.64 11.93 15.97
C HIS A 34 14.16 11.85 15.61
N SER A 35 13.48 12.99 15.59
CA SER A 35 12.12 13.11 15.05
C SER A 35 12.07 13.04 13.50
N ALA A 36 13.22 13.14 12.79
CA ALA A 36 13.25 13.01 11.34
C ALA A 36 12.78 11.60 10.90
N VAL A 37 11.91 11.58 9.89
CA VAL A 37 11.52 10.34 9.18
C VAL A 37 12.47 10.18 8.01
N GLN A 38 12.99 8.96 7.78
CA GLN A 38 13.90 8.69 6.67
C GLN A 38 13.78 7.28 6.12
N GLY A 39 14.22 7.09 4.87
CA GLY A 39 14.03 5.84 4.12
C GLY A 39 14.85 4.67 4.66
N TRP A 40 16.04 4.93 5.21
CA TRP A 40 16.92 3.89 5.75
C TRP A 40 17.78 4.42 6.91
N GLY A 41 18.22 3.52 7.81
CA GLY A 41 19.09 3.85 8.93
C GLY A 41 18.40 4.73 9.99
N LYS A 42 19.20 5.54 10.69
CA LYS A 42 18.74 6.51 11.71
C LYS A 42 19.45 7.85 11.51
N PRO A 43 18.80 8.98 11.77
CA PRO A 43 19.46 10.27 11.72
C PRO A 43 20.53 10.37 12.81
N HIS A 44 21.69 10.89 12.45
CA HIS A 44 22.82 11.03 13.38
C HIS A 44 23.24 12.49 13.54
N ARG A 45 23.36 12.92 14.80
CA ARG A 45 23.86 14.26 15.16
C ARG A 45 25.35 14.35 14.91
N ASN A 46 25.80 15.35 14.12
CA ASN A 46 27.20 15.64 13.81
C ASN A 46 27.96 14.46 13.18
N LYS A 47 27.22 13.57 12.52
CA LYS A 47 27.74 12.39 11.86
C LYS A 47 26.87 12.04 10.65
N SER A 48 27.46 11.36 9.68
CA SER A 48 26.73 10.74 8.57
C SER A 48 25.75 9.65 9.06
N VAL A 49 24.88 9.17 8.20
CA VAL A 49 23.89 8.14 8.54
C VAL A 49 24.55 6.81 8.99
N ASP A 50 25.75 6.49 8.54
CA ASP A 50 26.56 5.34 9.00
C ASP A 50 27.41 5.63 10.25
N GLY A 51 27.33 6.87 10.77
CA GLY A 51 28.00 7.27 12.01
C GLY A 51 29.45 7.74 11.85
N HIS A 52 29.91 8.04 10.62
CA HIS A 52 31.19 8.66 10.33
C HIS A 52 31.14 10.19 10.52
N PRO A 53 32.28 10.89 10.57
CA PRO A 53 32.29 12.37 10.51
C PRO A 53 31.64 12.87 9.22
N LEU A 54 30.79 13.90 9.30
CA LEU A 54 30.18 14.54 8.13
C LEU A 54 31.23 14.98 7.14
N SER A 55 31.15 14.56 5.87
CA SER A 55 32.10 14.87 4.81
C SER A 55 31.41 14.96 3.46
N ILE A 56 31.50 16.11 2.79
CA ILE A 56 30.89 16.35 1.47
C ILE A 56 31.97 16.85 0.51
N GLY A 57 32.20 16.15 -0.59
CA GLY A 57 33.15 16.56 -1.61
C GLY A 57 34.59 16.75 -1.09
N GLY A 58 35.00 15.97 -0.08
CA GLY A 58 36.29 16.05 0.59
C GLY A 58 36.39 17.10 1.71
N GLN A 59 35.33 17.87 1.98
CA GLN A 59 35.28 18.84 3.07
C GLN A 59 34.59 18.24 4.28
N GLN A 60 35.24 18.32 5.47
CA GLN A 60 34.67 17.86 6.73
C GLN A 60 33.93 18.97 7.47
N PHE A 61 32.83 18.60 8.15
CA PHE A 61 31.98 19.50 8.90
C PHE A 61 31.85 19.03 10.37
N LYS A 62 31.62 19.98 11.28
CA LYS A 62 31.53 19.68 12.72
C LYS A 62 30.10 19.68 13.24
N HIS A 63 29.23 20.44 12.61
CA HIS A 63 27.84 20.61 12.98
C HIS A 63 26.93 20.10 11.88
N GLY A 64 25.74 19.61 12.25
CA GLY A 64 24.71 19.18 11.31
C GLY A 64 24.11 17.83 11.65
N PHE A 65 23.42 17.25 10.68
CA PHE A 65 22.96 15.86 10.82
C PHE A 65 23.00 15.11 9.49
N GLY A 66 23.45 13.86 9.59
CA GLY A 66 23.38 12.93 8.48
C GLY A 66 22.05 12.18 8.51
N THR A 67 21.48 12.01 7.33
CA THR A 67 20.19 11.37 7.07
C THR A 67 20.27 10.54 5.79
N HIS A 68 19.19 9.83 5.46
CA HIS A 68 19.09 9.04 4.24
C HIS A 68 17.82 9.40 3.48
N ALA A 69 17.89 9.61 2.17
CA ALA A 69 16.69 9.82 1.38
C ALA A 69 15.75 8.59 1.45
N GLU A 70 14.47 8.78 1.37
CA GLU A 70 13.76 10.03 1.52
C GLU A 70 13.71 10.47 2.98
N SER A 71 13.99 11.73 3.26
CA SER A 71 14.05 12.23 4.63
C SER A 71 13.22 13.51 4.80
N THR A 72 12.57 13.64 5.94
CA THR A 72 11.75 14.81 6.27
C THR A 72 11.90 15.14 7.76
N LEU A 73 12.22 16.39 8.05
CA LEU A 73 12.24 16.95 9.40
C LEU A 73 11.40 18.23 9.43
N HIS A 74 10.36 18.24 10.25
CA HIS A 74 9.50 19.41 10.48
C HIS A 74 9.98 20.18 11.70
N ILE A 75 9.99 21.51 11.60
CA ILE A 75 10.47 22.42 12.63
C ILE A 75 9.46 23.56 12.80
N GLU A 76 8.87 23.65 13.98
CA GLU A 76 7.94 24.72 14.33
C GLU A 76 8.71 25.97 14.76
N LEU A 77 8.68 27.00 13.92
CA LEU A 77 9.44 28.25 14.12
C LEU A 77 8.61 29.33 14.82
N ASP A 78 7.28 29.30 14.68
CA ASP A 78 6.35 30.32 15.20
C ASP A 78 6.76 31.77 14.84
N GLY A 79 7.51 31.94 13.74
CA GLY A 79 8.07 33.23 13.32
C GLY A 79 9.30 33.66 14.12
N GLY A 80 9.90 32.78 14.93
CA GLY A 80 11.06 33.08 15.78
C GLY A 80 12.40 33.09 15.07
N ALA A 81 12.49 32.58 13.83
CA ALA A 81 13.68 32.58 12.99
C ALA A 81 13.62 33.65 11.90
N THR A 82 14.77 34.22 11.53
CA THR A 82 14.91 35.17 10.42
C THR A 82 15.62 34.56 9.23
N ARG A 83 16.52 33.59 9.45
CA ARG A 83 17.30 32.93 8.41
C ARG A 83 17.60 31.49 8.77
N PHE A 84 17.68 30.64 7.77
CA PHE A 84 18.29 29.30 7.82
C PHE A 84 19.47 29.26 6.87
N SER A 85 20.59 28.69 7.29
CA SER A 85 21.74 28.42 6.43
C SER A 85 22.29 27.03 6.70
N ALA A 86 22.78 26.37 5.64
CA ALA A 86 23.40 25.04 5.68
C ALA A 86 24.34 24.84 4.49
N SER A 87 25.28 23.92 4.60
CA SER A 87 25.99 23.31 3.47
C SER A 87 25.45 21.90 3.28
N VAL A 88 24.98 21.57 2.08
CA VAL A 88 24.31 20.28 1.83
C VAL A 88 25.00 19.46 0.77
N GLY A 89 24.90 18.16 0.82
CA GLY A 89 25.43 17.26 -0.21
C GLY A 89 25.32 15.79 0.16
N VAL A 90 25.71 14.93 -0.77
CA VAL A 90 25.86 13.49 -0.53
C VAL A 90 27.13 13.26 0.28
N ASP A 91 27.06 12.45 1.34
CA ASP A 91 28.23 12.16 2.18
C ASP A 91 29.28 11.34 1.43
N ASP A 92 30.56 11.65 1.68
CA ASP A 92 31.72 10.99 1.03
C ASP A 92 31.82 9.50 1.35
N GLU A 93 31.12 8.99 2.38
CA GLU A 93 31.11 7.57 2.71
C GLU A 93 30.56 6.68 1.58
N VAL A 94 29.75 7.26 0.67
CA VAL A 94 29.19 6.59 -0.50
C VAL A 94 29.82 6.99 -1.84
N ASN A 95 30.96 7.66 -1.84
CA ASN A 95 31.67 8.14 -3.05
C ASN A 95 31.99 7.06 -4.10
N LYS A 96 31.86 5.79 -3.77
CA LYS A 96 32.08 4.66 -4.70
C LYS A 96 30.79 4.13 -5.31
N SER A 97 29.65 4.70 -4.95
CA SER A 97 28.33 4.26 -5.40
C SER A 97 27.83 5.15 -6.54
N PRO A 98 27.79 4.67 -7.79
CA PRO A 98 27.42 5.50 -8.94
C PRO A 98 25.94 5.89 -8.96
N ASN A 99 25.11 5.27 -8.13
CA ASN A 99 23.66 5.47 -8.10
C ASN A 99 23.19 6.41 -6.98
N SER A 100 24.11 6.93 -6.15
CA SER A 100 23.74 7.85 -5.08
C SER A 100 23.38 9.22 -5.64
N SER A 101 22.14 9.66 -5.47
CA SER A 101 21.69 10.98 -5.87
C SER A 101 20.52 11.50 -5.02
N VAL A 102 20.58 12.78 -4.61
CA VAL A 102 19.58 13.40 -3.76
C VAL A 102 19.23 14.81 -4.21
N GLU A 103 18.04 15.29 -3.89
CA GLU A 103 17.70 16.72 -3.95
C GLU A 103 17.32 17.22 -2.55
N PHE A 104 17.98 18.27 -2.07
CA PHE A 104 17.60 18.94 -0.82
C PHE A 104 16.56 20.02 -1.09
N ILE A 105 15.52 20.07 -0.27
CA ILE A 105 14.41 21.02 -0.42
C ILE A 105 14.13 21.66 0.96
N VAL A 106 14.07 22.98 0.99
CA VAL A 106 13.61 23.74 2.17
C VAL A 106 12.24 24.31 1.87
N ARG A 107 11.24 23.95 2.68
CA ARG A 107 9.88 24.49 2.55
C ARG A 107 9.53 25.32 3.78
N GLY A 108 8.93 26.49 3.56
CA GLY A 108 8.33 27.32 4.61
C GLY A 108 6.83 27.48 4.38
N ASP A 109 6.01 27.20 5.41
CA ASP A 109 4.55 27.25 5.34
C ASP A 109 3.98 26.53 4.08
N GLY A 110 4.55 25.34 3.78
CA GLY A 110 4.17 24.49 2.65
C GLY A 110 4.73 24.89 1.28
N LYS A 111 5.42 26.03 1.15
CA LYS A 111 6.00 26.49 -0.13
C LYS A 111 7.49 26.18 -0.20
N ALA A 112 7.96 25.67 -1.33
CA ALA A 112 9.39 25.51 -1.56
C ALA A 112 10.07 26.90 -1.60
N LEU A 113 10.98 27.13 -0.65
CA LEU A 113 11.76 28.36 -0.54
C LEU A 113 13.13 28.21 -1.21
N TRP A 114 13.68 27.00 -1.21
CA TRP A 114 14.97 26.68 -1.80
C TRP A 114 15.04 25.21 -2.23
N LYS A 115 15.85 24.93 -3.28
CA LYS A 115 16.15 23.59 -3.77
C LYS A 115 17.61 23.50 -4.19
N SER A 116 18.26 22.38 -3.91
CA SER A 116 19.62 22.14 -4.38
C SER A 116 19.70 21.82 -5.88
N GLY A 117 18.63 21.26 -6.47
CA GLY A 117 18.73 20.41 -7.65
C GLY A 117 19.42 19.10 -7.30
N VAL A 118 19.47 18.18 -8.26
CA VAL A 118 20.06 16.84 -8.04
C VAL A 118 21.56 16.98 -7.73
N MET A 119 21.98 16.39 -6.62
CA MET A 119 23.37 16.27 -6.17
C MET A 119 23.77 14.80 -6.13
N ARG A 120 25.03 14.49 -6.45
CA ARG A 120 25.55 13.13 -6.55
C ARG A 120 26.77 12.92 -5.64
N ALA A 121 27.09 11.68 -5.37
CA ALA A 121 28.29 11.32 -4.63
C ALA A 121 29.55 11.95 -5.29
N GLY A 122 30.35 12.65 -4.49
CA GLY A 122 31.56 13.37 -4.93
C GLY A 122 31.33 14.79 -5.42
N ASP A 123 30.10 15.28 -5.51
CA ASP A 123 29.83 16.69 -5.76
C ASP A 123 30.32 17.55 -4.58
N ALA A 124 30.76 18.78 -4.88
CA ALA A 124 31.09 19.75 -3.83
C ALA A 124 29.84 20.14 -3.04
N ALA A 125 30.01 20.41 -1.74
CA ALA A 125 28.95 20.94 -0.91
C ALA A 125 28.31 22.18 -1.51
N LYS A 126 26.97 22.29 -1.41
CA LYS A 126 26.20 23.42 -1.90
C LYS A 126 25.64 24.23 -0.75
N ASP A 127 25.87 25.55 -0.79
CA ASP A 127 25.32 26.44 0.23
C ASP A 127 23.83 26.65 0.05
N CYS A 128 23.10 26.52 1.14
CA CYS A 128 21.68 26.81 1.30
C CYS A 128 21.53 28.05 2.18
N GLU A 129 20.90 29.10 1.67
CA GLU A 129 20.51 30.28 2.46
C GLU A 129 19.03 30.61 2.17
N VAL A 130 18.23 30.70 3.24
CA VAL A 130 16.78 30.95 3.16
C VAL A 130 16.36 32.03 4.15
N ASP A 131 15.64 33.04 3.65
CA ASP A 131 14.95 34.02 4.50
C ASP A 131 13.71 33.35 5.14
N LEU A 132 13.66 33.35 6.46
CA LEU A 132 12.58 32.76 7.25
C LEU A 132 11.70 33.81 7.94
N THR A 133 11.85 35.10 7.59
CA THR A 133 11.07 36.17 8.21
C THR A 133 9.56 35.92 8.08
N GLY A 134 8.90 35.67 9.22
CA GLY A 134 7.46 35.39 9.27
C GLY A 134 7.03 33.96 8.98
N VAL A 135 7.96 33.06 8.65
CA VAL A 135 7.70 31.64 8.46
C VAL A 135 7.40 31.00 9.82
N LYS A 136 6.31 30.22 9.88
CA LYS A 136 5.87 29.57 11.11
C LYS A 136 6.30 28.12 11.19
N SER A 137 6.21 27.40 10.08
CA SER A 137 6.61 26.00 9.99
C SER A 137 7.63 25.82 8.87
N LEU A 138 8.72 25.11 9.16
CA LEU A 138 9.78 24.78 8.20
C LEU A 138 9.86 23.27 8.02
N VAL A 139 10.07 22.83 6.79
CA VAL A 139 10.35 21.43 6.46
C VAL A 139 11.70 21.35 5.76
N LEU A 140 12.61 20.54 6.31
CA LEU A 140 13.85 20.13 5.65
C LEU A 140 13.60 18.75 5.04
N GLU A 141 13.68 18.66 3.72
CA GLU A 141 13.37 17.47 2.94
C GLU A 141 14.59 17.04 2.11
N VAL A 142 14.84 15.75 2.03
CA VAL A 142 15.79 15.13 1.09
C VAL A 142 15.03 14.10 0.28
N SER A 143 14.94 14.30 -1.04
CA SER A 143 14.34 13.33 -1.95
C SER A 143 15.41 12.43 -2.59
N ASP A 144 14.98 11.29 -3.13
CA ASP A 144 15.79 10.32 -3.85
C ASP A 144 16.08 10.70 -5.32
N ALA A 145 15.82 11.96 -5.68
CA ALA A 145 15.99 12.48 -7.04
C ALA A 145 15.30 11.67 -8.15
N ASP A 146 14.24 10.92 -7.82
CA ASP A 146 13.42 10.04 -8.70
C ASP A 146 14.18 8.84 -9.29
N ASP A 147 15.31 8.41 -8.72
CA ASP A 147 16.06 7.23 -9.19
C ASP A 147 16.17 6.09 -8.14
N GLY A 148 15.53 6.25 -6.97
CA GLY A 148 15.47 5.28 -5.88
C GLY A 148 16.53 5.55 -4.80
N ILE A 149 16.29 5.01 -3.61
CA ILE A 149 17.04 5.35 -2.39
C ILE A 149 18.40 4.66 -2.21
N ASP A 150 18.96 4.03 -3.24
CA ASP A 150 20.19 3.24 -3.12
C ASP A 150 21.43 4.10 -2.83
N HIS A 151 21.95 4.04 -1.60
CA HIS A 151 23.12 4.78 -1.13
C HIS A 151 22.93 6.31 -1.04
N ASP A 152 21.74 6.78 -0.79
CA ASP A 152 21.39 8.21 -0.73
C ASP A 152 21.67 8.82 0.64
N HIS A 153 22.93 8.70 1.06
CA HIS A 153 23.42 9.28 2.31
C HIS A 153 23.59 10.79 2.15
N ALA A 154 22.85 11.56 2.92
CA ALA A 154 22.71 13.00 2.77
C ALA A 154 23.03 13.74 4.06
N ASP A 155 23.74 14.87 3.93
CA ASP A 155 24.14 15.70 5.05
C ASP A 155 23.54 17.10 4.98
N TRP A 156 22.92 17.53 6.07
CA TRP A 156 22.65 18.93 6.38
C TRP A 156 23.80 19.43 7.25
N ALA A 157 24.93 19.82 6.64
CA ALA A 157 26.14 20.23 7.33
C ALA A 157 26.14 21.74 7.65
N ASP A 158 26.77 22.13 8.77
CA ASP A 158 26.83 23.49 9.30
C ASP A 158 25.47 24.22 9.32
N ALA A 159 24.40 23.43 9.50
CA ALA A 159 23.02 23.89 9.46
C ALA A 159 22.64 24.67 10.74
N LYS A 160 22.11 25.88 10.57
CA LYS A 160 21.78 26.78 11.69
C LYS A 160 20.69 27.78 11.36
N PHE A 161 20.06 28.27 12.42
CA PHE A 161 19.04 29.33 12.39
C PHE A 161 19.59 30.60 13.01
N GLU A 162 19.30 31.75 12.40
CA GLU A 162 19.41 33.06 13.05
C GLU A 162 18.04 33.42 13.65
N THR A 163 18.01 33.82 14.92
CA THR A 163 16.77 34.08 15.66
C THR A 163 16.71 35.51 16.18
N VAL A 164 15.51 36.07 16.30
CA VAL A 164 15.27 37.41 16.89
C VAL A 164 15.29 37.38 18.42
N LEU A 165 15.02 36.19 19.03
CA LEU A 165 14.93 35.98 20.48
C LEU A 165 15.64 34.67 20.84
N ALA A 166 16.12 34.57 22.09
CA ALA A 166 16.49 33.27 22.63
C ALA A 166 15.22 32.37 22.70
N THR A 167 15.15 31.40 21.83
CA THR A 167 14.01 30.47 21.70
C THR A 167 14.52 29.06 21.44
N THR A 168 13.66 28.08 21.63
CA THR A 168 13.88 26.69 21.20
C THR A 168 12.81 26.33 20.19
N PHE A 169 13.17 25.58 19.16
CA PHE A 169 12.23 25.10 18.16
C PHE A 169 11.82 23.66 18.46
N ALA A 170 10.53 23.38 18.37
CA ALA A 170 10.03 22.02 18.40
C ALA A 170 10.25 21.36 17.03
N THR A 171 10.65 20.09 17.03
CA THR A 171 10.83 19.29 15.82
C THR A 171 9.86 18.11 15.81
N THR A 172 9.35 17.78 14.65
CA THR A 172 8.49 16.60 14.42
C THR A 172 8.88 15.93 13.10
N GLY A 173 8.64 14.63 12.98
CA GLY A 173 8.91 13.90 11.73
C GLY A 173 7.89 14.15 10.63
N GLU A 174 6.67 14.49 11.00
CA GLU A 174 5.57 14.88 10.12
C GLU A 174 4.78 15.99 10.81
N PRO A 175 4.06 16.87 10.05
CA PRO A 175 3.16 17.83 10.69
C PRO A 175 2.19 17.04 11.57
N ALA A 176 2.16 17.36 12.85
CA ALA A 176 1.25 16.72 13.78
C ALA A 176 -0.18 17.05 13.32
N LEU A 177 -0.80 16.14 12.60
CA LEU A 177 -2.24 16.17 12.43
C LEU A 177 -2.85 16.18 13.83
N VAL A 178 -3.87 17.00 14.04
CA VAL A 178 -4.62 16.96 15.30
C VAL A 178 -5.06 15.51 15.51
N PRO A 179 -4.66 14.83 16.60
CA PRO A 179 -5.01 13.45 16.81
C PRO A 179 -6.52 13.29 16.77
N VAL A 180 -7.01 12.54 15.80
CA VAL A 180 -8.41 12.18 15.68
C VAL A 180 -8.59 10.79 16.29
N ALA A 181 -9.50 10.66 17.25
CA ALA A 181 -9.85 9.33 17.77
C ALA A 181 -10.47 8.49 16.66
N PRO A 182 -10.21 7.16 16.61
CA PRO A 182 -10.87 6.28 15.67
C PRO A 182 -12.39 6.42 15.72
N TYR A 183 -13.02 6.48 14.57
CA TYR A 183 -14.47 6.60 14.42
C TYR A 183 -14.98 5.63 13.35
N LEU A 184 -16.22 5.13 13.52
CA LEU A 184 -16.77 4.09 12.68
C LEU A 184 -17.76 4.67 11.68
N LEU A 185 -17.51 4.49 10.38
CA LEU A 185 -18.38 4.95 9.31
C LEU A 185 -19.29 3.84 8.77
N THR A 186 -18.81 2.59 8.75
CA THR A 186 -19.56 1.44 8.24
C THR A 186 -20.67 1.09 9.22
N PRO A 187 -21.95 1.13 8.81
CA PRO A 187 -23.06 0.70 9.67
C PRO A 187 -23.00 -0.82 9.91
N PRO A 188 -23.57 -1.31 11.01
CA PRO A 188 -23.71 -2.75 11.24
C PRO A 188 -24.41 -3.45 10.07
N ALA A 189 -23.92 -4.64 9.72
CA ALA A 189 -24.58 -5.47 8.70
C ALA A 189 -26.02 -5.81 9.13
N PRO A 190 -26.98 -5.90 8.18
CA PRO A 190 -28.35 -6.27 8.49
C PRO A 190 -28.40 -7.70 9.05
N VAL A 191 -29.34 -7.95 9.96
CA VAL A 191 -29.60 -9.29 10.53
C VAL A 191 -30.22 -10.26 9.51
N THR A 192 -30.91 -9.74 8.49
CA THR A 192 -31.35 -10.50 7.32
C THR A 192 -30.16 -10.83 6.43
N PRO A 193 -30.21 -11.97 5.69
CA PRO A 193 -29.11 -12.32 4.79
C PRO A 193 -28.80 -11.26 3.74
N ARG A 194 -27.51 -11.02 3.48
CA ARG A 194 -27.00 -10.27 2.34
C ARG A 194 -25.83 -11.03 1.73
N ILE A 195 -25.86 -11.31 0.41
CA ILE A 195 -24.77 -11.98 -0.30
C ILE A 195 -23.84 -10.91 -0.84
N ASN A 196 -22.59 -10.92 -0.38
CA ASN A 196 -21.55 -9.92 -0.66
C ASN A 196 -20.56 -10.38 -1.74
N GLY A 197 -19.42 -9.68 -1.88
CA GLY A 197 -18.30 -10.05 -2.75
C GLY A 197 -18.59 -9.93 -4.25
N ALA A 198 -17.73 -10.55 -5.07
CA ALA A 198 -17.78 -10.46 -6.51
C ALA A 198 -19.06 -11.04 -7.15
N ASN A 199 -19.40 -10.53 -8.35
CA ASN A 199 -20.49 -11.07 -9.18
C ASN A 199 -20.00 -12.10 -10.20
N VAL A 200 -18.69 -12.30 -10.32
CA VAL A 200 -18.07 -13.17 -11.31
C VAL A 200 -16.89 -13.94 -10.71
N PHE A 201 -16.68 -15.16 -11.19
CA PHE A 201 -15.54 -16.01 -10.80
C PHE A 201 -14.99 -16.72 -12.03
N GLY A 202 -13.66 -16.67 -12.23
CA GLY A 202 -12.94 -17.35 -13.29
C GLY A 202 -12.29 -18.63 -12.83
N VAL A 203 -12.35 -19.68 -13.68
CA VAL A 203 -11.69 -20.97 -13.45
C VAL A 203 -11.26 -21.58 -14.77
N ARG A 204 -10.11 -22.30 -14.81
CA ARG A 204 -9.71 -23.05 -16.00
C ARG A 204 -10.40 -24.42 -16.04
N PRO A 205 -10.66 -24.96 -17.25
CA PRO A 205 -11.21 -26.30 -17.40
C PRO A 205 -10.35 -27.34 -16.68
N GLY A 206 -10.97 -28.20 -15.87
CA GLY A 206 -10.32 -29.26 -15.11
C GLY A 206 -9.66 -28.83 -13.81
N SER A 207 -9.47 -27.52 -13.58
CA SER A 207 -8.92 -27.04 -12.31
C SER A 207 -9.90 -27.24 -11.16
N PRO A 208 -9.41 -27.54 -9.94
CA PRO A 208 -10.25 -27.59 -8.76
C PRO A 208 -10.99 -26.26 -8.55
N PHE A 209 -12.30 -26.34 -8.46
CA PHE A 209 -13.17 -25.20 -8.16
C PHE A 209 -13.39 -25.12 -6.64
N MET A 210 -13.15 -23.96 -6.07
CA MET A 210 -13.52 -23.66 -4.71
C MET A 210 -13.96 -22.20 -4.60
N PHE A 211 -15.20 -21.99 -4.16
CA PHE A 211 -15.78 -20.68 -3.93
C PHE A 211 -16.67 -20.74 -2.67
N MET A 212 -16.44 -19.84 -1.73
CA MET A 212 -17.29 -19.63 -0.57
C MET A 212 -18.30 -18.53 -0.89
N ILE A 213 -19.60 -18.78 -0.72
CA ILE A 213 -20.62 -17.72 -0.85
C ILE A 213 -20.45 -16.75 0.33
N PRO A 214 -19.93 -15.54 0.11
CA PRO A 214 -19.76 -14.59 1.19
C PRO A 214 -21.13 -14.00 1.55
N ALA A 215 -21.59 -14.22 2.77
CA ALA A 215 -22.90 -13.71 3.21
C ALA A 215 -22.88 -13.26 4.66
N THR A 216 -23.33 -12.04 4.89
CA THR A 216 -23.63 -11.48 6.20
C THR A 216 -25.09 -11.71 6.58
N GLY A 217 -25.38 -11.67 7.89
CA GLY A 217 -26.70 -11.93 8.46
C GLY A 217 -26.61 -12.82 9.69
N GLU A 218 -27.69 -12.87 10.44
CA GLU A 218 -27.75 -13.71 11.64
C GLU A 218 -27.66 -15.20 11.30
N ARG A 219 -26.89 -15.96 12.09
CA ARG A 219 -26.73 -17.42 11.97
C ARG A 219 -27.68 -18.15 12.90
N PRO A 220 -28.19 -19.38 12.59
CA PRO A 220 -27.81 -20.20 11.44
C PRO A 220 -28.38 -19.71 10.11
N MET A 221 -27.62 -19.93 9.04
CA MET A 221 -27.99 -19.60 7.67
C MET A 221 -27.83 -20.82 6.78
N THR A 222 -28.70 -20.96 5.78
CA THR A 222 -28.64 -22.04 4.78
C THR A 222 -28.46 -21.45 3.39
N PHE A 223 -27.77 -22.20 2.54
CA PHE A 223 -27.43 -21.79 1.20
C PHE A 223 -28.01 -22.73 0.14
N SER A 224 -28.40 -22.17 -1.01
CA SER A 224 -28.78 -22.95 -2.18
C SER A 224 -28.37 -22.22 -3.44
N ALA A 225 -28.33 -22.92 -4.57
CA ALA A 225 -28.00 -22.36 -5.87
C ALA A 225 -28.90 -22.92 -6.95
N GLN A 226 -29.40 -22.07 -7.83
CA GLN A 226 -30.11 -22.48 -9.06
C GLN A 226 -29.14 -22.43 -10.24
N ASN A 227 -29.30 -23.36 -11.19
CA ASN A 227 -28.49 -23.48 -12.39
C ASN A 227 -26.99 -23.69 -12.11
N LEU A 228 -26.65 -24.35 -10.99
CA LEU A 228 -25.25 -24.70 -10.71
C LEU A 228 -24.76 -25.68 -11.80
N PRO A 229 -23.62 -25.39 -12.49
CA PRO A 229 -23.13 -26.23 -13.57
C PRO A 229 -22.82 -27.66 -13.12
N GLN A 230 -23.01 -28.62 -14.00
CA GLN A 230 -22.61 -30.01 -13.75
C GLN A 230 -21.11 -30.08 -13.43
N GLY A 231 -20.76 -30.85 -12.40
CA GLY A 231 -19.38 -30.96 -11.88
C GLY A 231 -19.13 -30.12 -10.63
N LEU A 232 -20.03 -29.17 -10.32
CA LEU A 232 -19.97 -28.40 -9.07
C LEU A 232 -21.01 -28.89 -8.04
N LYS A 233 -20.66 -28.78 -6.78
CA LYS A 233 -21.51 -29.11 -5.64
C LYS A 233 -21.47 -28.01 -4.60
N LEU A 234 -22.64 -27.65 -4.06
CA LEU A 234 -22.78 -26.68 -2.98
C LEU A 234 -23.04 -27.45 -1.67
N ASP A 235 -22.30 -27.09 -0.63
CA ASP A 235 -22.61 -27.45 0.73
C ASP A 235 -23.66 -26.46 1.30
N PRO A 236 -24.89 -26.88 1.63
CA PRO A 236 -25.94 -25.97 2.05
C PRO A 236 -25.74 -25.39 3.45
N GLN A 237 -24.84 -25.92 4.26
CA GLN A 237 -24.59 -25.44 5.62
C GLN A 237 -23.47 -24.40 5.65
N THR A 238 -22.46 -24.59 4.82
CA THR A 238 -21.29 -23.69 4.78
C THR A 238 -21.37 -22.64 3.67
N GLY A 239 -22.12 -22.90 2.59
CA GLY A 239 -22.12 -22.07 1.38
C GLY A 239 -20.92 -22.33 0.48
N ARG A 240 -20.14 -23.38 0.73
CA ARG A 240 -18.96 -23.73 -0.07
C ARG A 240 -19.34 -24.48 -1.33
N ILE A 241 -18.93 -23.96 -2.50
CA ILE A 241 -19.07 -24.60 -3.79
C ILE A 241 -17.72 -25.22 -4.17
N THR A 242 -17.71 -26.52 -4.48
CA THR A 242 -16.52 -27.28 -4.85
C THR A 242 -16.77 -28.18 -6.06
N GLY A 243 -15.70 -28.68 -6.68
CA GLY A 243 -15.77 -29.58 -7.83
C GLY A 243 -14.77 -29.20 -8.92
N ALA A 244 -15.13 -29.47 -10.18
CA ALA A 244 -14.38 -29.01 -11.36
C ALA A 244 -15.32 -28.91 -12.56
N LEU A 245 -15.04 -27.97 -13.45
CA LEU A 245 -15.72 -27.80 -14.74
C LEU A 245 -14.82 -28.34 -15.86
N SER A 246 -15.32 -29.23 -16.67
CA SER A 246 -14.59 -29.78 -17.83
C SER A 246 -14.77 -28.99 -19.10
N ALA A 247 -15.93 -28.32 -19.24
CA ALA A 247 -16.29 -27.59 -20.45
C ALA A 247 -16.13 -26.08 -20.30
N ARG A 248 -15.55 -25.44 -21.31
CA ARG A 248 -15.49 -23.98 -21.42
C ARG A 248 -16.89 -23.38 -21.57
N GLY A 249 -17.11 -22.22 -21.01
CA GLY A 249 -18.36 -21.48 -21.11
C GLY A 249 -18.61 -20.51 -19.99
N GLU A 250 -19.68 -19.75 -20.10
CA GLU A 250 -20.18 -18.87 -19.06
C GLU A 250 -21.49 -19.43 -18.50
N PHE A 251 -21.60 -19.46 -17.19
CA PHE A 251 -22.74 -20.01 -16.49
C PHE A 251 -23.28 -18.98 -15.51
N THR A 252 -24.54 -18.58 -15.67
CA THR A 252 -25.23 -17.71 -14.71
C THR A 252 -25.95 -18.56 -13.68
N VAL A 253 -25.48 -18.46 -12.44
CA VAL A 253 -26.00 -19.14 -11.26
C VAL A 253 -26.77 -18.11 -10.43
N THR A 254 -27.90 -18.48 -9.84
CA THR A 254 -28.55 -17.67 -8.80
C THR A 254 -28.23 -18.28 -7.45
N LEU A 255 -27.44 -17.55 -6.66
CA LEU A 255 -27.09 -17.92 -5.29
C LEU A 255 -28.17 -17.43 -4.34
N HIS A 256 -28.49 -18.24 -3.33
CA HIS A 256 -29.45 -17.90 -2.29
C HIS A 256 -28.85 -18.13 -0.90
N ALA A 257 -29.14 -17.20 0.02
CA ALA A 257 -28.84 -17.33 1.45
C ALA A 257 -30.13 -17.07 2.25
N LYS A 258 -30.43 -17.90 3.26
CA LYS A 258 -31.66 -17.81 4.03
C LYS A 258 -31.38 -18.04 5.50
N ASN A 259 -31.97 -17.23 6.38
CA ASN A 259 -32.08 -17.45 7.82
C ASN A 259 -33.54 -17.33 8.28
N SER A 260 -33.78 -17.31 9.60
CA SER A 260 -35.13 -17.19 10.18
C SER A 260 -35.80 -15.84 9.90
N LEU A 261 -35.01 -14.80 9.56
CA LEU A 261 -35.45 -13.40 9.42
C LEU A 261 -35.67 -12.99 7.97
N GLY A 262 -35.17 -13.76 6.99
CA GLY A 262 -35.34 -13.46 5.59
C GLY A 262 -34.45 -14.28 4.66
N ALA A 263 -34.41 -13.86 3.40
CA ALA A 263 -33.59 -14.46 2.37
C ALA A 263 -33.00 -13.39 1.46
N ALA A 264 -31.86 -13.70 0.86
CA ALA A 264 -31.23 -12.92 -0.19
C ALA A 264 -30.93 -13.79 -1.39
N GLU A 265 -30.92 -13.18 -2.57
CA GLU A 265 -30.47 -13.82 -3.81
C GLU A 265 -29.45 -12.92 -4.52
N LYS A 266 -28.54 -13.53 -5.27
CA LYS A 266 -27.54 -12.84 -6.08
C LYS A 266 -27.26 -13.61 -7.36
N LYS A 267 -27.28 -12.91 -8.50
CA LYS A 267 -26.78 -13.48 -9.76
C LYS A 267 -25.26 -13.54 -9.69
N PHE A 268 -24.72 -14.68 -10.06
CA PHE A 268 -23.29 -14.96 -10.00
C PHE A 268 -22.88 -15.65 -11.29
N ARG A 269 -21.85 -15.12 -11.93
CA ARG A 269 -21.36 -15.59 -13.23
C ARG A 269 -20.09 -16.41 -13.04
N ILE A 270 -20.13 -17.68 -13.45
CA ILE A 270 -18.94 -18.55 -13.49
C ILE A 270 -18.42 -18.60 -14.90
N VAL A 271 -17.18 -18.18 -15.12
CA VAL A 271 -16.50 -18.21 -16.41
C VAL A 271 -15.45 -19.32 -16.40
N CYS A 272 -15.74 -20.42 -17.11
CA CYS A 272 -14.77 -21.49 -17.33
C CYS A 272 -13.97 -21.19 -18.61
N GLY A 273 -12.73 -20.72 -18.48
CA GLY A 273 -11.93 -20.24 -19.59
C GLY A 273 -10.43 -20.17 -19.28
N ASP A 274 -9.70 -19.34 -20.00
CA ASP A 274 -8.25 -19.19 -19.81
C ASP A 274 -7.90 -18.17 -18.71
N GLN A 275 -8.84 -17.31 -18.33
CA GLN A 275 -8.62 -16.25 -17.35
C GLN A 275 -9.17 -16.64 -15.99
N ILE A 276 -8.40 -16.33 -14.96
CA ILE A 276 -8.75 -16.43 -13.54
C ILE A 276 -8.62 -15.05 -12.92
N ALA A 277 -8.93 -14.93 -11.61
CA ALA A 277 -8.89 -13.64 -10.90
C ALA A 277 -9.66 -12.54 -11.66
N LEU A 278 -10.91 -12.83 -12.06
CA LEU A 278 -11.74 -11.89 -12.82
C LEU A 278 -12.16 -10.64 -12.04
N THR A 279 -11.97 -10.66 -10.72
CA THR A 279 -11.90 -9.49 -9.82
C THR A 279 -10.58 -9.51 -9.07
N PRO A 280 -10.14 -8.37 -8.50
CA PRO A 280 -8.89 -8.33 -7.74
C PRO A 280 -8.90 -9.35 -6.60
N PRO A 281 -7.77 -10.05 -6.33
CA PRO A 281 -7.66 -10.94 -5.18
C PRO A 281 -7.83 -10.19 -3.87
N MET A 282 -8.59 -10.75 -2.92
CA MET A 282 -8.74 -10.24 -1.56
C MET A 282 -8.24 -11.28 -0.56
N GLY A 283 -7.39 -10.88 0.37
CA GLY A 283 -6.84 -11.80 1.36
C GLY A 283 -5.90 -11.17 2.35
N TRP A 284 -5.00 -11.97 2.89
CA TRP A 284 -3.98 -11.60 3.85
C TRP A 284 -2.61 -12.09 3.38
N ASN A 285 -1.56 -11.38 3.78
CA ASN A 285 -0.17 -11.76 3.55
C ASN A 285 0.64 -11.56 4.84
N SER A 286 1.56 -12.46 5.13
CA SER A 286 2.28 -12.51 6.40
C SER A 286 3.40 -11.47 6.55
N TRP A 287 3.82 -10.78 5.48
CA TRP A 287 5.05 -9.99 5.49
C TRP A 287 5.01 -8.80 6.44
N ASN A 288 3.99 -7.95 6.31
CA ASN A 288 3.97 -6.67 7.03
C ASN A 288 3.71 -6.81 8.54
N CYS A 289 3.29 -7.98 9.02
CA CYS A 289 3.17 -8.25 10.45
C CYS A 289 4.32 -9.11 11.00
N PHE A 290 4.69 -10.20 10.31
CA PHE A 290 5.63 -11.17 10.87
C PHE A 290 7.01 -11.16 10.25
N ALA A 291 7.17 -10.63 9.03
CA ALA A 291 8.45 -10.68 8.28
C ALA A 291 9.09 -12.08 8.36
N GLY A 292 10.38 -12.14 8.69
CA GLY A 292 11.12 -13.39 8.82
C GLY A 292 10.76 -14.24 10.06
N ALA A 293 9.84 -13.80 10.93
CA ALA A 293 9.39 -14.58 12.09
C ALA A 293 8.20 -15.51 11.80
N VAL A 294 7.68 -15.49 10.56
CA VAL A 294 6.51 -16.28 10.17
C VAL A 294 6.68 -17.79 10.40
N SER A 295 5.58 -18.45 10.77
CA SER A 295 5.49 -19.90 10.95
C SER A 295 4.14 -20.45 10.48
N ALA A 296 4.03 -21.77 10.30
CA ALA A 296 2.77 -22.43 9.96
C ALA A 296 1.65 -22.13 10.98
N GLU A 297 2.01 -21.98 12.26
CA GLU A 297 1.04 -21.65 13.31
C GLU A 297 0.52 -20.20 13.17
N HIS A 298 1.38 -19.23 12.83
CA HIS A 298 0.95 -17.86 12.52
C HIS A 298 -0.05 -17.85 11.35
N VAL A 299 0.25 -18.62 10.29
CA VAL A 299 -0.60 -18.70 9.10
C VAL A 299 -1.96 -19.36 9.41
N LYS A 300 -1.97 -20.45 10.20
CA LYS A 300 -3.23 -21.07 10.66
C LYS A 300 -4.04 -20.11 11.53
N SER A 301 -3.38 -19.42 12.46
CA SER A 301 -4.04 -18.43 13.32
C SER A 301 -4.66 -17.29 12.52
N ALA A 302 -3.99 -16.83 11.47
CA ALA A 302 -4.54 -15.82 10.54
C ALA A 302 -5.75 -16.36 9.77
N ALA A 303 -5.71 -17.63 9.31
CA ALA A 303 -6.83 -18.27 8.64
C ALA A 303 -8.05 -18.43 9.58
N ASP A 304 -7.81 -18.86 10.81
CA ASP A 304 -8.87 -18.96 11.84
C ASP A 304 -9.47 -17.59 12.17
N ALA A 305 -8.62 -16.56 12.29
CA ALA A 305 -9.04 -15.20 12.54
C ALA A 305 -9.88 -14.63 11.38
N MET A 306 -9.52 -14.92 10.10
CA MET A 306 -10.31 -14.54 8.92
C MET A 306 -11.74 -15.08 9.00
N VAL A 307 -11.92 -16.30 9.46
CA VAL A 307 -13.24 -16.92 9.65
C VAL A 307 -13.93 -16.37 10.90
N LYS A 308 -13.23 -16.32 12.04
CA LYS A 308 -13.79 -15.92 13.33
C LYS A 308 -14.23 -14.45 13.36
N SER A 309 -13.48 -13.56 12.74
CA SER A 309 -13.82 -12.14 12.62
C SER A 309 -14.99 -11.89 11.67
N GLY A 310 -15.33 -12.87 10.83
CA GLY A 310 -16.36 -12.73 9.80
C GLY A 310 -15.89 -12.14 8.48
N LEU A 311 -14.63 -11.79 8.32
CA LEU A 311 -14.09 -11.25 7.08
C LEU A 311 -14.37 -12.13 5.86
N ILE A 312 -14.37 -13.46 6.02
CA ILE A 312 -14.77 -14.41 4.96
C ILE A 312 -16.18 -14.14 4.41
N ASN A 313 -17.09 -13.59 5.24
CA ASN A 313 -18.46 -13.25 4.83
C ASN A 313 -18.54 -11.97 3.98
N HIS A 314 -17.42 -11.24 3.85
CA HIS A 314 -17.26 -10.04 3.03
C HIS A 314 -16.43 -10.31 1.75
N GLY A 315 -15.98 -11.57 1.53
CA GLY A 315 -15.27 -11.98 0.31
C GLY A 315 -13.75 -12.11 0.46
N TRP A 316 -13.20 -11.88 1.65
CA TRP A 316 -11.79 -12.13 1.93
C TRP A 316 -11.50 -13.63 1.86
N THR A 317 -10.52 -14.02 1.04
CA THR A 317 -10.40 -15.43 0.60
C THR A 317 -8.97 -15.98 0.73
N TYR A 318 -7.93 -15.21 0.37
CA TYR A 318 -6.57 -15.73 0.32
C TYR A 318 -5.86 -15.59 1.66
N ILE A 319 -5.08 -16.63 2.02
CA ILE A 319 -4.14 -16.64 3.14
C ILE A 319 -2.76 -16.94 2.56
N ASN A 320 -1.92 -15.91 2.45
CA ASN A 320 -0.64 -15.98 1.75
C ASN A 320 0.53 -15.99 2.73
N VAL A 321 1.37 -17.03 2.62
CA VAL A 321 2.68 -17.07 3.27
C VAL A 321 3.67 -16.32 2.39
N ASP A 322 4.34 -15.31 2.93
CA ASP A 322 5.41 -14.60 2.27
C ASP A 322 6.76 -15.32 2.45
N ASP A 323 7.89 -14.66 2.32
CA ASP A 323 9.24 -15.22 2.47
C ASP A 323 9.45 -15.94 3.83
N PHE A 324 10.54 -16.68 3.97
CA PHE A 324 10.94 -17.43 5.18
C PHE A 324 10.17 -18.74 5.48
N TRP A 325 9.44 -19.33 4.53
CA TRP A 325 8.98 -20.71 4.67
C TRP A 325 10.04 -21.72 4.19
N GLN A 326 11.00 -21.28 3.39
CA GLN A 326 12.11 -22.07 2.84
C GLN A 326 13.31 -22.07 3.81
N ASN A 327 14.27 -22.97 3.60
CA ASN A 327 15.54 -22.95 4.30
C ASN A 327 16.40 -21.77 3.85
N HIS A 328 17.05 -21.11 4.81
CA HIS A 328 17.88 -19.95 4.61
C HIS A 328 19.36 -20.32 4.46
N ARG A 329 20.09 -19.60 3.60
CA ARG A 329 21.50 -19.89 3.28
C ARG A 329 22.47 -19.65 4.45
N ASP A 330 22.27 -18.58 5.22
CA ASP A 330 23.25 -18.09 6.20
C ASP A 330 22.63 -17.72 7.57
N SER A 331 21.35 -18.03 7.83
CA SER A 331 20.70 -17.66 9.10
C SER A 331 21.42 -18.32 10.29
N ARG A 332 21.44 -17.62 11.42
CA ARG A 332 21.86 -18.20 12.71
C ARG A 332 20.73 -18.90 13.46
N ASP A 333 19.49 -18.71 13.00
CA ASP A 333 18.32 -19.37 13.58
C ASP A 333 18.29 -20.85 13.13
N PRO A 334 18.40 -21.80 14.07
CA PRO A 334 18.42 -23.22 13.73
C PRO A 334 17.11 -23.70 13.08
N THR A 335 16.00 -23.00 13.28
CA THR A 335 14.72 -23.36 12.66
C THR A 335 14.66 -23.09 11.17
N LEU A 336 15.56 -22.27 10.66
CA LEU A 336 15.70 -21.93 9.24
C LEU A 336 16.80 -22.76 8.54
N HIS A 337 17.43 -23.70 9.24
CA HIS A 337 18.49 -24.54 8.70
C HIS A 337 17.93 -25.86 8.19
N GLY A 338 18.43 -26.30 7.03
CA GLY A 338 18.09 -27.57 6.43
C GLY A 338 18.65 -27.68 5.01
N PRO A 339 18.44 -28.82 4.35
CA PRO A 339 18.77 -28.96 2.94
C PRO A 339 17.85 -28.03 2.13
N PHE A 340 18.41 -27.31 1.15
CA PHE A 340 17.61 -26.44 0.28
C PHE A 340 16.64 -27.24 -0.60
N ARG A 341 17.09 -28.40 -1.05
CA ARG A 341 16.32 -29.35 -1.87
C ARG A 341 16.66 -30.78 -1.47
N ASP A 342 15.71 -31.67 -1.69
CA ASP A 342 15.95 -33.11 -1.48
C ASP A 342 16.77 -33.74 -2.62
N ALA A 343 17.03 -35.08 -2.54
CA ALA A 343 17.78 -35.80 -3.54
C ALA A 343 17.14 -35.82 -4.94
N GLN A 344 15.86 -35.53 -5.02
CA GLN A 344 15.07 -35.38 -6.25
C GLN A 344 14.98 -33.94 -6.75
N GLY A 345 15.61 -32.99 -6.03
CA GLY A 345 15.59 -31.55 -6.34
C GLY A 345 14.35 -30.83 -5.87
N VAL A 346 13.42 -31.47 -5.16
CA VAL A 346 12.23 -30.83 -4.61
C VAL A 346 12.63 -29.87 -3.49
N ILE A 347 12.08 -28.66 -3.50
CA ILE A 347 12.35 -27.67 -2.46
C ILE A 347 11.90 -28.17 -1.08
N VAL A 348 12.76 -27.98 -0.09
CA VAL A 348 12.49 -28.43 1.29
C VAL A 348 12.11 -27.22 2.14
N PRO A 349 10.92 -27.23 2.76
CA PRO A 349 10.53 -26.21 3.72
C PRO A 349 11.42 -26.26 4.98
N ASN A 350 11.54 -25.15 5.70
CA ASN A 350 12.23 -25.13 6.98
C ASN A 350 11.37 -25.77 8.10
N SER A 351 11.94 -25.94 9.29
CA SER A 351 11.26 -26.63 10.40
C SER A 351 10.04 -25.90 10.97
N ARG A 352 9.88 -24.61 10.65
CA ARG A 352 8.67 -23.85 11.02
C ARG A 352 7.45 -24.20 10.13
N PHE A 353 7.71 -24.84 8.97
CA PHE A 353 6.71 -25.26 7.99
C PHE A 353 6.83 -26.75 7.63
N PRO A 354 6.67 -27.66 8.59
CA PRO A 354 6.98 -29.08 8.42
C PRO A 354 6.09 -29.80 7.41
N ASP A 355 4.91 -29.27 7.13
CA ASP A 355 3.92 -29.86 6.21
C ASP A 355 3.17 -28.78 5.42
N MET A 356 3.70 -28.39 4.27
CA MET A 356 3.10 -27.37 3.38
C MET A 356 1.76 -27.84 2.79
N LYS A 357 1.66 -29.15 2.48
CA LYS A 357 0.39 -29.70 1.99
C LYS A 357 -0.68 -29.66 3.06
N GLY A 358 -0.37 -30.11 4.27
CA GLY A 358 -1.30 -30.07 5.40
C GLY A 358 -1.70 -28.64 5.75
N LEU A 359 -0.82 -27.66 5.58
CA LEU A 359 -1.14 -26.24 5.76
C LEU A 359 -2.15 -25.77 4.71
N ALA A 360 -1.94 -26.08 3.43
CA ALA A 360 -2.88 -25.73 2.36
C ALA A 360 -4.24 -26.43 2.56
N ASP A 361 -4.24 -27.72 2.92
CA ASP A 361 -5.46 -28.47 3.22
C ASP A 361 -6.23 -27.88 4.42
N TYR A 362 -5.51 -27.42 5.46
CA TYR A 362 -6.11 -26.72 6.60
C TYR A 362 -6.86 -25.45 6.17
N ILE A 363 -6.20 -24.61 5.40
CA ILE A 363 -6.77 -23.36 4.86
C ILE A 363 -8.00 -23.66 3.98
N HIS A 364 -7.91 -24.66 3.10
CA HIS A 364 -9.02 -25.08 2.24
C HIS A 364 -10.23 -25.61 3.04
N ASN A 365 -9.99 -26.33 4.14
CA ASN A 365 -11.06 -26.83 4.99
C ASN A 365 -11.88 -25.71 5.65
N LEU A 366 -11.28 -24.54 5.84
CA LEU A 366 -11.96 -23.32 6.30
C LEU A 366 -12.74 -22.60 5.18
N GLY A 367 -12.60 -23.04 3.91
CA GLY A 367 -13.20 -22.38 2.74
C GLY A 367 -12.37 -21.25 2.16
N LEU A 368 -11.12 -21.12 2.59
CA LEU A 368 -10.15 -20.14 2.16
C LEU A 368 -9.17 -20.72 1.13
N LYS A 369 -8.41 -19.89 0.44
CA LYS A 369 -7.38 -20.27 -0.53
C LYS A 369 -6.00 -20.00 0.00
N ALA A 370 -5.03 -20.88 -0.31
CA ALA A 370 -3.67 -20.80 0.17
C ALA A 370 -2.73 -20.19 -0.87
N GLY A 371 -1.86 -19.25 -0.43
CA GLY A 371 -0.82 -18.68 -1.27
C GLY A 371 0.57 -18.84 -0.67
N LEU A 372 1.59 -18.74 -1.51
CA LEU A 372 2.99 -18.77 -1.11
C LEU A 372 3.84 -17.79 -1.92
N TYR A 373 5.10 -17.71 -1.55
CA TYR A 373 6.10 -16.79 -2.08
C TYR A 373 7.33 -17.53 -2.60
N SER A 374 7.92 -17.03 -3.68
CA SER A 374 9.23 -17.46 -4.18
C SER A 374 9.89 -16.32 -4.99
N SER A 375 11.06 -16.61 -5.60
CA SER A 375 11.83 -15.70 -6.45
C SER A 375 12.43 -16.44 -7.62
N PRO A 376 12.65 -15.79 -8.78
CA PRO A 376 13.36 -16.36 -9.93
C PRO A 376 14.86 -16.49 -9.72
N GLY A 377 15.43 -15.79 -8.75
CA GLY A 377 16.87 -15.84 -8.46
C GLY A 377 17.31 -17.09 -7.70
N PRO A 378 18.61 -17.21 -7.41
CA PRO A 378 19.12 -18.28 -6.54
C PRO A 378 18.56 -18.21 -5.12
N TRP A 379 18.29 -17.00 -4.63
CA TRP A 379 17.81 -16.70 -3.29
C TRP A 379 16.63 -15.72 -3.33
N THR A 380 15.78 -15.85 -2.33
CA THR A 380 14.73 -14.86 -2.06
C THR A 380 15.34 -13.56 -1.52
N CYS A 381 14.53 -12.51 -1.34
CA CYS A 381 14.95 -11.24 -0.74
C CYS A 381 15.47 -11.45 0.70
N GLY A 382 14.85 -12.33 1.47
CA GLY A 382 15.31 -12.73 2.79
C GLY A 382 16.47 -13.71 2.82
N GLY A 383 17.04 -14.12 1.67
CA GLY A 383 18.16 -15.05 1.60
C GLY A 383 17.79 -16.54 1.70
N CYS A 384 16.51 -16.86 1.54
CA CYS A 384 16.01 -18.22 1.53
C CYS A 384 16.12 -18.87 0.14
N THR A 385 15.90 -20.19 0.06
CA THR A 385 15.93 -20.95 -1.21
C THR A 385 14.87 -20.44 -2.18
N ALA A 386 15.27 -20.12 -3.41
CA ALA A 386 14.37 -19.68 -4.46
C ALA A 386 14.30 -20.68 -5.64
N SER A 387 13.61 -20.30 -6.72
CA SER A 387 13.23 -21.25 -7.79
C SER A 387 14.23 -21.33 -8.96
N TRP A 388 15.34 -20.59 -8.93
CA TRP A 388 16.30 -20.55 -10.04
C TRP A 388 16.72 -21.94 -10.52
N LYS A 389 16.52 -22.23 -11.81
CA LYS A 389 16.73 -23.53 -12.47
C LYS A 389 15.87 -24.70 -11.98
N HIS A 390 14.86 -24.41 -11.17
CA HIS A 390 13.91 -25.41 -10.66
C HIS A 390 12.44 -24.98 -10.89
N GLU A 391 12.19 -23.96 -11.73
CA GLU A 391 10.89 -23.32 -11.91
C GLU A 391 9.79 -24.34 -12.27
N GLN A 392 10.10 -25.30 -13.14
CA GLN A 392 9.16 -26.36 -13.52
C GLN A 392 8.81 -27.27 -12.34
N GLN A 393 9.83 -27.70 -11.61
CA GLN A 393 9.66 -28.60 -10.48
C GLN A 393 8.94 -27.92 -9.32
N ASP A 394 9.26 -26.65 -9.07
CA ASP A 394 8.63 -25.85 -8.02
C ASP A 394 7.17 -25.58 -8.36
N ALA A 395 6.83 -25.21 -9.60
CA ALA A 395 5.44 -25.05 -10.03
C ALA A 395 4.63 -26.33 -9.84
N GLN A 396 5.21 -27.51 -10.17
CA GLN A 396 4.58 -28.81 -9.93
C GLN A 396 4.40 -29.10 -8.44
N THR A 397 5.40 -28.76 -7.63
CA THR A 397 5.37 -28.97 -6.18
C THR A 397 4.32 -28.09 -5.52
N TYR A 398 4.24 -26.80 -5.88
CA TYR A 398 3.24 -25.88 -5.34
C TYR A 398 1.82 -26.31 -5.71
N ALA A 399 1.60 -26.75 -6.95
CA ALA A 399 0.31 -27.29 -7.38
C ALA A 399 -0.05 -28.58 -6.61
N LYS A 400 0.91 -29.50 -6.40
CA LYS A 400 0.73 -30.75 -5.65
C LYS A 400 0.44 -30.48 -4.17
N TRP A 401 1.04 -29.47 -3.57
CA TRP A 401 0.74 -29.05 -2.20
C TRP A 401 -0.64 -28.38 -2.09
N GLY A 402 -1.20 -27.89 -3.20
CA GLY A 402 -2.54 -27.31 -3.22
C GLY A 402 -2.59 -25.79 -3.15
N PHE A 403 -1.48 -25.10 -3.41
CA PHE A 403 -1.47 -23.64 -3.39
C PHE A 403 -2.21 -23.04 -4.60
N ASP A 404 -2.89 -21.90 -4.36
CA ASP A 404 -3.78 -21.19 -5.28
C ASP A 404 -3.24 -19.80 -5.68
N TYR A 405 -2.12 -19.38 -5.10
CA TYR A 405 -1.52 -18.07 -5.31
C TYR A 405 0.02 -18.18 -5.20
N LEU A 406 0.75 -17.51 -6.08
CA LEU A 406 2.21 -17.37 -6.01
C LEU A 406 2.60 -15.91 -6.16
N LYS A 407 3.17 -15.30 -5.09
CA LYS A 407 3.94 -14.06 -5.18
C LYS A 407 5.35 -14.41 -5.62
N TYR A 408 5.82 -13.80 -6.71
CA TYR A 408 7.11 -14.12 -7.34
C TYR A 408 7.94 -12.87 -7.47
N ASP A 409 8.90 -12.72 -6.56
CA ASP A 409 9.62 -11.50 -6.30
C ASP A 409 10.98 -11.47 -7.01
N TRP A 410 11.40 -10.30 -7.50
CA TRP A 410 12.63 -10.13 -8.28
C TRP A 410 13.89 -10.51 -7.51
N CYS A 411 14.08 -10.02 -6.29
CA CYS A 411 15.16 -10.35 -5.36
C CYS A 411 16.56 -10.50 -6.02
N SER A 412 17.19 -11.66 -5.83
CA SER A 412 18.54 -11.92 -6.33
C SER A 412 18.63 -12.25 -7.82
N TYR A 413 17.54 -12.20 -8.58
CA TYR A 413 17.56 -12.52 -10.02
C TYR A 413 18.50 -11.62 -10.82
N GLY A 414 18.64 -10.36 -10.44
CA GLY A 414 19.60 -9.43 -11.08
C GLY A 414 21.01 -9.99 -11.17
N SER A 415 21.45 -10.78 -10.20
CA SER A 415 22.80 -11.38 -10.18
C SER A 415 23.03 -12.48 -11.24
N VAL A 416 21.96 -13.03 -11.82
CA VAL A 416 22.01 -14.10 -12.82
C VAL A 416 21.36 -13.73 -14.15
N ALA A 417 20.72 -12.58 -14.23
CA ALA A 417 19.87 -12.17 -15.35
C ALA A 417 20.62 -12.17 -16.70
N ASP A 418 21.83 -11.62 -16.79
CA ASP A 418 22.64 -11.62 -18.02
C ASP A 418 22.97 -13.03 -18.49
N LYS A 419 23.29 -13.91 -17.55
CA LYS A 419 23.58 -15.32 -17.84
C LYS A 419 22.33 -16.05 -18.37
N GLU A 420 21.18 -15.77 -17.81
CA GLU A 420 19.93 -16.37 -18.27
C GLU A 420 19.50 -15.85 -19.65
N MET A 421 19.80 -14.60 -19.99
CA MET A 421 19.55 -14.05 -21.33
C MET A 421 20.38 -14.74 -22.42
N THR A 422 21.60 -15.19 -22.10
CA THR A 422 22.49 -15.89 -23.02
C THR A 422 22.28 -17.41 -23.04
N ASN A 423 21.42 -17.95 -22.17
CA ASN A 423 21.11 -19.37 -22.10
C ASN A 423 20.33 -19.83 -23.37
N PRO A 424 20.86 -20.82 -24.15
CA PRO A 424 20.21 -21.26 -25.39
C PRO A 424 18.78 -21.80 -25.21
N THR A 425 18.46 -22.33 -24.03
CA THR A 425 17.10 -22.77 -23.69
C THR A 425 16.16 -21.59 -23.59
N ASN A 426 16.58 -20.51 -22.95
CA ASN A 426 15.81 -19.31 -22.76
C ASN A 426 15.70 -18.49 -24.07
N ALA A 427 16.71 -18.50 -24.92
CA ALA A 427 16.66 -17.86 -26.24
C ALA A 427 15.48 -18.37 -27.09
N LYS A 428 15.09 -19.64 -26.95
CA LYS A 428 13.95 -20.22 -27.65
C LYS A 428 12.59 -19.65 -27.20
N VAL A 429 12.53 -19.06 -26.01
CA VAL A 429 11.32 -18.44 -25.45
C VAL A 429 10.87 -17.22 -26.27
N TRP A 430 11.81 -16.55 -26.96
CA TRP A 430 11.55 -15.29 -27.68
C TRP A 430 11.38 -15.46 -29.19
N GLY A 431 11.75 -16.61 -29.75
CA GLY A 431 11.94 -16.74 -31.19
C GLY A 431 13.22 -16.02 -31.65
N GLU A 432 13.14 -15.25 -32.76
CA GLU A 432 14.34 -14.66 -33.37
C GLU A 432 14.82 -13.36 -32.71
N THR A 433 13.93 -12.60 -32.03
CA THR A 433 14.29 -11.29 -31.47
C THR A 433 13.65 -11.10 -30.09
N PRO A 434 14.45 -10.99 -29.02
CA PRO A 434 13.93 -10.66 -27.70
C PRO A 434 13.44 -9.21 -27.64
N PRO A 435 12.36 -8.93 -26.86
CA PRO A 435 11.88 -7.57 -26.67
C PRO A 435 12.91 -6.72 -25.89
N LYS A 436 12.80 -5.39 -25.99
CA LYS A 436 13.73 -4.45 -25.31
C LYS A 436 13.88 -4.74 -23.80
N ASN A 437 12.79 -5.17 -23.16
CA ASN A 437 12.76 -5.46 -21.71
C ASN A 437 12.84 -6.96 -21.39
N ALA A 438 13.43 -7.75 -22.30
CA ALA A 438 13.46 -9.22 -22.20
C ALA A 438 14.03 -9.73 -20.87
N GLN A 439 15.04 -9.05 -20.34
CA GLN A 439 15.66 -9.41 -19.07
C GLN A 439 14.66 -9.36 -17.91
N ALA A 440 13.85 -8.30 -17.84
CA ALA A 440 12.83 -8.15 -16.80
C ALA A 440 11.65 -9.12 -16.99
N ILE A 441 11.35 -9.52 -18.23
CA ILE A 441 10.19 -10.34 -18.59
C ILE A 441 10.49 -11.84 -18.46
N LEU A 442 11.72 -12.24 -18.77
CA LEU A 442 12.12 -13.66 -18.92
C LEU A 442 11.74 -14.52 -17.70
N PRO A 443 12.09 -14.16 -16.44
CA PRO A 443 11.86 -15.04 -15.30
C PRO A 443 10.36 -15.28 -15.06
N TYR A 444 9.53 -14.26 -15.25
CA TYR A 444 8.08 -14.36 -15.10
C TYR A 444 7.45 -15.18 -16.23
N ARG A 445 7.94 -15.05 -17.46
CA ARG A 445 7.50 -15.90 -18.58
C ARG A 445 7.80 -17.37 -18.34
N VAL A 446 8.99 -17.68 -17.83
CA VAL A 446 9.41 -19.06 -17.52
C VAL A 446 8.49 -19.65 -16.45
N MET A 447 8.36 -19.00 -15.30
CA MET A 447 7.50 -19.49 -14.20
C MET A 447 6.04 -19.52 -14.63
N GLY A 448 5.51 -18.46 -15.26
CA GLY A 448 4.12 -18.39 -15.72
C GLY A 448 3.76 -19.52 -16.71
N THR A 449 4.69 -19.92 -17.58
CA THR A 449 4.50 -21.06 -18.48
C THR A 449 4.31 -22.36 -17.69
N PHE A 450 5.13 -22.61 -16.66
CA PHE A 450 5.02 -23.83 -15.85
C PHE A 450 3.78 -23.82 -14.95
N LEU A 451 3.39 -22.68 -14.38
CA LEU A 451 2.15 -22.54 -13.61
C LEU A 451 0.91 -22.84 -14.47
N ARG A 452 0.86 -22.30 -15.71
CA ARG A 452 -0.24 -22.60 -16.63
C ARG A 452 -0.31 -24.06 -17.05
N GLY A 453 0.81 -24.76 -17.04
CA GLY A 453 0.88 -26.21 -17.32
C GLY A 453 0.33 -27.09 -16.19
N GLN A 454 -0.01 -26.53 -15.02
CA GLN A 454 -0.57 -27.31 -13.92
C GLN A 454 -2.08 -27.46 -14.04
N ASN A 455 -2.64 -28.56 -13.51
CA ASN A 455 -4.08 -28.79 -13.41
C ASN A 455 -4.69 -28.11 -12.16
N ARG A 456 -4.18 -26.96 -11.78
CA ARG A 456 -4.65 -26.13 -10.68
C ARG A 456 -4.47 -24.66 -11.06
N ASP A 457 -5.46 -23.87 -10.77
CA ASP A 457 -5.38 -22.43 -10.89
C ASP A 457 -4.52 -21.85 -9.77
N MET A 458 -3.51 -21.08 -10.16
CA MET A 458 -2.72 -20.27 -9.24
C MET A 458 -2.71 -18.83 -9.73
N VAL A 459 -3.16 -17.91 -8.90
CA VAL A 459 -2.99 -16.48 -9.15
C VAL A 459 -1.50 -16.18 -9.15
N PHE A 460 -1.01 -15.61 -10.24
CA PHE A 460 0.41 -15.29 -10.40
C PHE A 460 0.62 -13.80 -10.18
N SER A 461 1.26 -13.45 -9.07
CA SER A 461 1.57 -12.08 -8.66
C SER A 461 3.04 -11.78 -8.90
N LEU A 462 3.31 -10.81 -9.78
CA LEU A 462 4.65 -10.40 -10.16
C LEU A 462 5.10 -9.28 -9.23
N CYS A 463 6.12 -9.54 -8.41
CA CYS A 463 6.68 -8.57 -7.48
C CYS A 463 8.05 -8.12 -7.98
N GLN A 464 8.06 -7.07 -8.80
CA GLN A 464 9.30 -6.51 -9.38
C GLN A 464 9.24 -4.97 -9.45
N TYR A 465 8.46 -4.38 -8.54
CA TYR A 465 8.49 -2.97 -8.16
C TYR A 465 8.20 -1.96 -9.30
N GLY A 466 7.44 -2.36 -10.32
CA GLY A 466 7.13 -1.49 -11.49
C GLY A 466 8.19 -1.49 -12.58
N MET A 467 9.31 -2.19 -12.40
CA MET A 467 10.42 -2.21 -13.35
C MET A 467 9.97 -2.54 -14.77
N ALA A 468 10.53 -1.84 -15.75
CA ALA A 468 10.26 -2.00 -17.17
C ALA A 468 8.76 -1.83 -17.52
N SER A 469 8.02 -1.03 -16.76
CA SER A 469 6.59 -0.78 -16.96
C SER A 469 5.79 -2.09 -17.02
N VAL A 470 5.87 -2.89 -15.96
CA VAL A 470 5.29 -4.25 -15.87
C VAL A 470 3.83 -4.34 -16.31
N TRP A 471 3.05 -3.30 -16.08
CA TRP A 471 1.64 -3.21 -16.53
C TRP A 471 1.46 -3.40 -18.03
N GLN A 472 2.47 -3.07 -18.86
CA GLN A 472 2.42 -3.25 -20.32
C GLN A 472 2.59 -4.70 -20.75
N TRP A 473 3.25 -5.55 -19.98
CA TRP A 473 3.60 -6.91 -20.36
C TRP A 473 3.20 -8.01 -19.36
N GLY A 474 2.90 -7.66 -18.11
CA GLY A 474 2.62 -8.62 -17.04
C GLY A 474 1.55 -9.65 -17.39
N GLY A 475 0.46 -9.23 -18.04
CA GLY A 475 -0.57 -10.15 -18.52
C GLY A 475 -0.08 -11.13 -19.61
N SER A 476 0.92 -10.75 -20.41
CA SER A 476 1.48 -11.61 -21.47
C SER A 476 2.31 -12.79 -20.96
N VAL A 477 2.73 -12.73 -19.70
CA VAL A 477 3.48 -13.79 -19.01
C VAL A 477 2.60 -14.58 -18.02
N SER A 478 1.30 -14.48 -18.17
CA SER A 478 0.29 -15.10 -17.29
C SER A 478 0.19 -14.48 -15.89
N GLY A 479 0.70 -13.27 -15.69
CA GLY A 479 0.50 -12.48 -14.47
C GLY A 479 -0.96 -12.08 -14.31
N ASN A 480 -1.48 -12.26 -13.11
CA ASN A 480 -2.82 -11.82 -12.74
C ASN A 480 -2.80 -10.51 -11.98
N CYS A 481 -1.73 -10.22 -11.26
CA CYS A 481 -1.44 -8.94 -10.64
C CYS A 481 0.06 -8.68 -10.66
N TRP A 482 0.44 -7.41 -10.52
CA TRP A 482 1.84 -7.00 -10.52
C TRP A 482 2.05 -5.72 -9.72
N ARG A 483 3.10 -5.74 -8.90
CA ARG A 483 3.54 -4.56 -8.15
C ARG A 483 3.93 -3.44 -9.09
N THR A 484 3.40 -2.26 -8.84
CA THR A 484 3.63 -1.06 -9.67
C THR A 484 4.72 -0.15 -9.10
N THR A 485 5.04 -0.31 -7.82
CA THR A 485 5.97 0.53 -7.05
C THR A 485 6.80 -0.31 -6.07
N GLY A 486 7.75 0.32 -5.39
CA GLY A 486 8.46 -0.22 -4.22
C GLY A 486 7.52 -0.58 -3.06
N ASP A 487 8.09 -1.01 -1.94
CA ASP A 487 7.32 -1.50 -0.79
C ASP A 487 6.67 -0.36 -0.01
N ILE A 488 5.40 -0.57 0.36
CA ILE A 488 4.65 0.37 1.18
C ILE A 488 5.09 0.33 2.65
N ARG A 489 5.08 1.49 3.29
CA ARG A 489 5.18 1.66 4.73
C ARG A 489 3.89 2.29 5.27
N ASP A 490 3.66 2.12 6.55
CA ASP A 490 2.48 2.67 7.24
C ASP A 490 2.65 4.16 7.62
N THR A 491 3.16 4.96 6.68
CA THR A 491 3.25 6.42 6.78
C THR A 491 2.42 7.08 5.69
N TRP A 492 1.91 8.28 5.96
CA TRP A 492 1.16 9.05 4.96
C TRP A 492 1.96 9.23 3.67
N LYS A 493 3.24 9.63 3.80
CA LYS A 493 4.11 9.85 2.64
C LYS A 493 4.19 8.59 1.76
N SER A 494 4.55 7.44 2.34
CA SER A 494 4.66 6.20 1.58
C SER A 494 3.34 5.80 0.92
N MET A 495 2.23 5.83 1.68
CA MET A 495 0.92 5.47 1.18
C MET A 495 0.44 6.41 0.08
N SER A 496 0.62 7.72 0.26
CA SER A 496 0.16 8.73 -0.71
C SER A 496 1.00 8.72 -1.98
N ASP A 497 2.33 8.62 -1.89
CA ASP A 497 3.22 8.56 -3.04
C ASP A 497 2.95 7.33 -3.90
N ILE A 498 2.70 6.19 -3.28
CA ILE A 498 2.34 4.96 -3.99
C ILE A 498 0.93 5.06 -4.58
N GLY A 499 -0.07 5.40 -3.77
CA GLY A 499 -1.48 5.31 -4.17
C GLY A 499 -1.90 6.34 -5.21
N PHE A 500 -1.43 7.59 -5.10
CA PHE A 500 -1.82 8.66 -6.03
C PHE A 500 -1.00 8.73 -7.32
N ASN A 501 -0.06 7.80 -7.54
CA ASN A 501 0.79 7.74 -8.73
C ASN A 501 0.50 6.54 -9.66
N GLN A 502 -0.74 6.01 -9.67
CA GLN A 502 -1.12 4.83 -10.47
C GLN A 502 -1.66 5.13 -11.87
N ASP A 503 -1.91 6.40 -12.22
CA ASP A 503 -2.63 6.80 -13.45
C ASP A 503 -2.03 6.20 -14.75
N GLN A 504 -0.70 6.05 -14.84
CA GLN A 504 -0.05 5.47 -16.04
C GLN A 504 -0.26 3.95 -16.16
N ALA A 505 -0.51 3.26 -15.07
CA ALA A 505 -0.79 1.83 -15.07
C ALA A 505 -2.28 1.52 -15.30
N ALA A 506 -3.17 2.46 -14.97
CA ALA A 506 -4.63 2.30 -15.03
C ALA A 506 -5.18 1.75 -16.37
N PRO A 507 -4.70 2.15 -17.56
CA PRO A 507 -5.22 1.61 -18.84
C PRO A 507 -5.00 0.10 -19.03
N TYR A 508 -4.14 -0.51 -18.24
CA TYR A 508 -3.78 -1.93 -18.35
C TYR A 508 -4.55 -2.82 -17.37
N ALA A 509 -5.21 -2.23 -16.37
CA ALA A 509 -6.11 -2.96 -15.47
C ALA A 509 -7.35 -3.45 -16.21
N LYS A 510 -7.70 -4.70 -15.99
CA LYS A 510 -8.89 -5.36 -16.55
C LYS A 510 -9.12 -6.70 -15.85
N PRO A 511 -10.30 -7.33 -16.01
CA PRO A 511 -10.55 -8.66 -15.46
C PRO A 511 -9.42 -9.65 -15.76
N GLY A 512 -8.85 -10.23 -14.70
CA GLY A 512 -7.71 -11.14 -14.74
C GLY A 512 -6.33 -10.51 -14.74
N ASN A 513 -6.23 -9.16 -14.75
CA ASN A 513 -4.98 -8.40 -14.82
C ASN A 513 -5.10 -7.13 -13.96
N TRP A 514 -4.37 -7.05 -12.84
CA TRP A 514 -4.52 -6.02 -11.83
C TRP A 514 -3.21 -5.34 -11.48
N ASN A 515 -3.24 -4.00 -11.43
CA ASN A 515 -2.16 -3.20 -10.86
C ASN A 515 -2.18 -3.34 -9.34
N ASP A 516 -1.03 -3.54 -8.74
CA ASP A 516 -0.87 -3.81 -7.31
C ASP A 516 -0.01 -2.72 -6.66
N PRO A 517 -0.61 -1.75 -5.98
CA PRO A 517 0.12 -0.70 -5.26
C PRO A 517 0.61 -1.17 -3.87
N ASP A 518 0.67 -2.48 -3.64
CA ASP A 518 1.07 -3.14 -2.41
C ASP A 518 -0.03 -3.25 -1.34
N MET A 519 0.32 -3.77 -0.18
CA MET A 519 -0.57 -4.25 0.87
C MET A 519 -1.32 -3.16 1.61
N LEU A 520 -2.38 -3.56 2.31
CA LEU A 520 -3.12 -2.71 3.23
C LEU A 520 -2.38 -2.62 4.58
N VAL A 521 -1.87 -1.43 4.91
CA VAL A 521 -1.10 -1.16 6.14
C VAL A 521 -1.98 -0.56 7.24
N VAL A 522 -3.07 -1.25 7.56
CA VAL A 522 -4.03 -0.93 8.64
C VAL A 522 -3.89 -1.93 9.79
N GLY A 523 -4.41 -1.62 10.98
CA GLY A 523 -4.34 -2.51 12.15
C GLY A 523 -2.93 -2.65 12.73
N GLN A 524 -2.57 -3.84 13.24
CA GLN A 524 -1.27 -4.13 13.86
C GLN A 524 -0.28 -4.61 12.80
N VAL A 525 0.65 -3.76 12.40
CA VAL A 525 1.73 -4.00 11.44
C VAL A 525 3.10 -3.88 12.12
N GLY A 526 4.23 -3.95 11.42
CA GLY A 526 5.53 -3.66 12.03
C GLY A 526 6.67 -4.57 11.59
N TRP A 527 6.47 -5.40 10.55
CA TRP A 527 7.55 -6.21 9.95
C TRP A 527 8.37 -7.03 10.95
N GLY A 528 7.66 -7.65 11.93
CA GLY A 528 8.24 -8.46 13.00
C GLY A 528 8.23 -7.81 14.39
N GLU A 529 8.12 -6.49 14.46
CA GLU A 529 7.97 -5.70 15.71
C GLU A 529 6.61 -4.99 15.70
N LEU A 530 5.55 -5.71 16.07
CA LEU A 530 4.17 -5.27 15.94
C LEU A 530 3.89 -3.96 16.68
N HIS A 531 3.22 -3.05 15.98
CA HIS A 531 2.70 -1.79 16.51
C HIS A 531 1.40 -1.41 15.75
N PRO A 532 0.53 -0.58 16.32
CA PRO A 532 -0.60 -0.03 15.59
C PRO A 532 -0.10 0.74 14.35
N SER A 533 -0.85 0.66 13.23
CA SER A 533 -0.55 1.47 12.05
C SER A 533 -0.37 2.94 12.45
N ARG A 534 0.69 3.56 11.93
CA ARG A 534 0.99 4.98 12.15
C ARG A 534 0.09 5.91 11.33
N LEU A 535 -0.67 5.37 10.38
CA LEU A 535 -1.68 6.12 9.65
C LEU A 535 -2.81 6.54 10.60
N THR A 536 -3.18 7.81 10.56
CA THR A 536 -4.36 8.32 11.27
C THR A 536 -5.65 7.65 10.78
N PRO A 537 -6.76 7.72 11.51
CA PRO A 537 -8.04 7.17 11.04
C PRO A 537 -8.47 7.71 9.67
N ASP A 538 -8.32 9.01 9.40
CA ASP A 538 -8.65 9.61 8.10
C ASP A 538 -7.75 9.07 6.98
N GLU A 539 -6.46 8.90 7.24
CA GLU A 539 -5.50 8.31 6.30
C GLU A 539 -5.80 6.84 6.02
N GLN A 540 -6.25 6.06 7.02
CA GLN A 540 -6.68 4.68 6.80
C GLN A 540 -7.96 4.61 5.97
N TYR A 541 -8.93 5.53 6.15
CA TYR A 541 -10.09 5.66 5.25
C TYR A 541 -9.65 6.04 3.83
N THR A 542 -8.70 6.93 3.69
CA THR A 542 -8.10 7.30 2.40
C THR A 542 -7.45 6.10 1.73
N HIS A 543 -6.63 5.34 2.45
CA HIS A 543 -5.94 4.16 1.97
C HIS A 543 -6.90 3.11 1.40
N ILE A 544 -7.88 2.67 2.20
CA ILE A 544 -8.88 1.68 1.75
C ILE A 544 -9.71 2.21 0.56
N SER A 545 -10.15 3.47 0.62
CA SER A 545 -10.94 4.07 -0.47
C SER A 545 -10.18 4.13 -1.79
N LEU A 546 -8.90 4.52 -1.73
CA LEU A 546 -8.06 4.64 -2.92
C LEU A 546 -7.78 3.27 -3.51
N TRP A 547 -7.34 2.27 -2.72
CA TRP A 547 -7.11 0.90 -3.20
C TRP A 547 -8.36 0.29 -3.84
N CYS A 548 -9.54 0.49 -3.25
CA CYS A 548 -10.80 0.02 -3.84
C CYS A 548 -11.17 0.76 -5.15
N LEU A 549 -10.88 2.05 -5.26
CA LEU A 549 -11.06 2.79 -6.50
C LEU A 549 -10.07 2.34 -7.59
N LEU A 550 -8.84 2.02 -7.21
CA LEU A 550 -7.81 1.50 -8.12
C LEU A 550 -8.08 0.06 -8.57
N SER A 551 -9.10 -0.64 -8.05
CA SER A 551 -9.33 -2.07 -8.31
C SER A 551 -8.05 -2.89 -8.04
N ALA A 552 -7.39 -2.60 -6.94
CA ALA A 552 -6.13 -3.19 -6.55
C ALA A 552 -6.33 -4.55 -5.85
N PRO A 553 -5.38 -5.48 -5.92
CA PRO A 553 -5.37 -6.58 -4.98
C PRO A 553 -5.43 -6.07 -3.53
N LEU A 554 -6.40 -6.54 -2.75
CA LEU A 554 -6.56 -6.14 -1.35
C LEU A 554 -5.91 -7.21 -0.46
N LEU A 555 -4.67 -7.01 -0.06
CA LEU A 555 -3.94 -7.92 0.83
C LEU A 555 -3.70 -7.27 2.18
N ILE A 556 -4.42 -7.75 3.20
CA ILE A 556 -4.28 -7.28 4.59
C ILE A 556 -2.89 -7.62 5.09
N GLY A 557 -2.13 -6.62 5.58
CA GLY A 557 -0.77 -6.78 6.09
C GLY A 557 -0.67 -6.91 7.62
N CYS A 558 -1.77 -6.79 8.36
CA CYS A 558 -1.74 -6.78 9.82
C CYS A 558 -1.84 -8.18 10.45
N ASP A 559 -1.53 -8.27 11.76
CA ASP A 559 -1.80 -9.46 12.55
C ASP A 559 -3.31 -9.64 12.74
N MET A 560 -3.87 -10.62 12.03
CA MET A 560 -5.28 -10.94 12.02
C MET A 560 -5.83 -11.37 13.39
N THR A 561 -4.98 -11.78 14.32
CA THR A 561 -5.39 -12.18 15.67
C THR A 561 -5.62 -10.99 16.59
N GLN A 562 -5.22 -9.77 16.17
CA GLN A 562 -5.30 -8.54 16.92
C GLN A 562 -6.20 -7.46 16.24
N LEU A 563 -7.18 -7.89 15.46
CA LEU A 563 -8.15 -6.98 14.81
C LEU A 563 -9.01 -6.28 15.87
N ASP A 564 -8.99 -4.96 15.87
CA ASP A 564 -9.89 -4.12 16.65
C ASP A 564 -11.17 -3.74 15.87
N ASP A 565 -12.13 -3.12 16.57
CA ASP A 565 -13.41 -2.72 15.97
C ASP A 565 -13.24 -1.72 14.83
N PHE A 566 -12.24 -0.83 14.91
CA PHE A 566 -11.97 0.15 13.87
C PHE A 566 -11.43 -0.53 12.60
N THR A 567 -10.44 -1.39 12.73
CA THR A 567 -9.88 -2.15 11.60
C THR A 567 -10.93 -3.04 10.94
N LEU A 568 -11.76 -3.71 11.74
CA LEU A 568 -12.89 -4.49 11.21
C LEU A 568 -13.91 -3.61 10.48
N ASN A 569 -14.22 -2.42 11.01
CA ASN A 569 -15.14 -1.47 10.36
C ASN A 569 -14.63 -1.00 9.00
N LEU A 570 -13.31 -0.79 8.86
CA LEU A 570 -12.67 -0.48 7.58
C LEU A 570 -12.80 -1.63 6.57
N LEU A 571 -12.51 -2.87 7.02
CA LEU A 571 -12.39 -4.05 6.15
C LEU A 571 -13.72 -4.73 5.83
N CYS A 572 -14.81 -4.38 6.52
CA CYS A 572 -16.13 -5.02 6.39
C CYS A 572 -17.18 -4.15 5.69
N ASN A 573 -16.80 -3.06 5.01
CA ASN A 573 -17.75 -2.25 4.24
C ASN A 573 -18.03 -2.86 2.87
N ASP A 574 -19.12 -3.58 2.72
CA ASP A 574 -19.45 -4.28 1.47
C ASP A 574 -19.70 -3.34 0.28
N GLU A 575 -20.12 -2.08 0.50
CA GLU A 575 -20.29 -1.11 -0.59
C GLU A 575 -18.95 -0.55 -1.06
N VAL A 576 -18.00 -0.33 -0.15
CA VAL A 576 -16.63 0.06 -0.50
C VAL A 576 -15.93 -1.09 -1.23
N LEU A 577 -16.01 -2.32 -0.69
CA LEU A 577 -15.45 -3.52 -1.32
C LEU A 577 -16.08 -3.80 -2.68
N ALA A 578 -17.37 -3.49 -2.88
CA ALA A 578 -18.03 -3.65 -4.18
C ALA A 578 -17.47 -2.73 -5.27
N LEU A 579 -16.86 -1.58 -4.92
CA LEU A 579 -16.15 -0.74 -5.90
C LEU A 579 -14.90 -1.43 -6.42
N ASP A 580 -14.17 -2.13 -5.55
CA ASP A 580 -13.01 -2.92 -5.91
C ASP A 580 -13.39 -4.14 -6.76
N GLN A 581 -14.43 -4.86 -6.33
CA GLN A 581 -14.89 -6.10 -6.93
C GLN A 581 -15.85 -5.91 -8.12
N ASP A 582 -15.92 -4.68 -8.67
CA ASP A 582 -16.77 -4.40 -9.83
C ASP A 582 -16.29 -5.16 -11.08
N GLU A 583 -17.21 -5.86 -11.77
CA GLU A 583 -16.90 -6.77 -12.87
C GLU A 583 -16.42 -6.08 -14.16
N LEU A 584 -16.56 -4.75 -14.32
CA LEU A 584 -15.90 -4.03 -15.40
C LEU A 584 -14.39 -4.06 -15.25
N GLY A 585 -13.87 -4.16 -14.02
CA GLY A 585 -12.45 -4.19 -13.72
C GLY A 585 -11.72 -2.91 -14.14
N LYS A 586 -12.41 -1.77 -14.15
CA LYS A 586 -11.80 -0.47 -14.46
C LYS A 586 -11.14 0.11 -13.23
N GLU A 587 -9.93 0.58 -13.40
CA GLU A 587 -9.20 1.35 -12.39
C GLU A 587 -9.60 2.82 -12.46
N ALA A 588 -9.74 3.48 -11.31
CA ALA A 588 -9.96 4.92 -11.26
C ALA A 588 -8.69 5.68 -11.67
N THR A 589 -8.88 6.85 -12.25
CA THR A 589 -7.80 7.80 -12.54
C THR A 589 -8.08 9.15 -11.92
N CYS A 590 -7.03 9.95 -11.71
CA CYS A 590 -7.16 11.31 -11.23
C CYS A 590 -7.73 12.21 -12.34
N ILE A 591 -8.99 12.61 -12.18
CA ILE A 591 -9.73 13.41 -13.16
C ILE A 591 -9.66 14.92 -12.90
N LEU A 592 -9.27 15.32 -11.67
CA LEU A 592 -9.15 16.73 -11.29
C LEU A 592 -8.11 16.88 -10.17
N LYS A 593 -7.28 17.92 -10.29
CA LYS A 593 -6.34 18.37 -9.25
C LYS A 593 -6.64 19.86 -9.01
N ASP A 594 -6.97 20.21 -7.76
CA ASP A 594 -7.26 21.59 -7.34
C ASP A 594 -6.65 21.85 -5.95
N GLY A 595 -5.51 22.54 -5.92
CA GLY A 595 -4.69 22.66 -4.72
C GLY A 595 -4.32 21.27 -4.17
N ASP A 596 -4.65 21.01 -2.92
CA ASP A 596 -4.45 19.71 -2.27
C ASP A 596 -5.58 18.70 -2.57
N VAL A 597 -6.66 19.13 -3.21
CA VAL A 597 -7.78 18.23 -3.54
C VAL A 597 -7.46 17.44 -4.80
N ARG A 598 -7.68 16.11 -4.73
CA ARG A 598 -7.62 15.16 -5.86
C ARG A 598 -8.98 14.49 -6.01
N VAL A 599 -9.47 14.40 -7.24
CA VAL A 599 -10.70 13.66 -7.54
C VAL A 599 -10.37 12.47 -8.42
N TYR A 600 -10.65 11.29 -7.91
CA TYR A 600 -10.53 10.03 -8.64
C TYR A 600 -11.92 9.53 -9.04
N ALA A 601 -12.07 8.99 -10.25
CA ALA A 601 -13.35 8.46 -10.69
C ALA A 601 -13.19 7.19 -11.52
N LYS A 602 -14.17 6.28 -11.40
CA LYS A 602 -14.29 5.09 -12.24
C LYS A 602 -15.74 4.79 -12.61
N GLU A 603 -15.92 4.16 -13.76
CA GLU A 603 -17.20 3.61 -14.20
C GLU A 603 -17.46 2.27 -13.52
N LEU A 604 -18.73 1.97 -13.25
CA LEU A 604 -19.17 0.73 -12.65
C LEU A 604 -20.09 -0.04 -13.59
N ALA A 605 -20.15 -1.36 -13.43
CA ALA A 605 -20.93 -2.28 -14.27
C ALA A 605 -22.44 -1.99 -14.25
N ASP A 606 -22.96 -1.41 -13.19
CA ASP A 606 -24.37 -1.02 -13.06
C ASP A 606 -24.71 0.32 -13.73
N GLY A 607 -23.75 0.95 -14.44
CA GLY A 607 -23.89 2.25 -15.09
C GLY A 607 -23.67 3.43 -14.16
N GLY A 608 -23.43 3.22 -12.87
CA GLY A 608 -23.03 4.23 -11.92
C GLY A 608 -21.59 4.65 -12.08
N ARG A 609 -21.19 5.69 -11.33
CA ARG A 609 -19.80 6.13 -11.21
C ARG A 609 -19.41 6.28 -9.75
N ALA A 610 -18.24 5.81 -9.38
CA ALA A 610 -17.63 6.05 -8.09
C ALA A 610 -16.68 7.25 -8.17
N PHE A 611 -16.73 8.10 -7.14
CA PHE A 611 -15.87 9.27 -6.98
C PHE A 611 -15.22 9.23 -5.60
N GLY A 612 -13.90 9.32 -5.56
CA GLY A 612 -13.12 9.63 -4.36
C GLY A 612 -12.65 11.08 -4.40
N PHE A 613 -13.05 11.84 -3.39
CA PHE A 613 -12.61 13.22 -3.19
C PHE A 613 -11.60 13.19 -2.05
N PHE A 614 -10.34 13.34 -2.38
CA PHE A 614 -9.21 13.23 -1.45
C PHE A 614 -8.64 14.61 -1.16
N ASN A 615 -8.28 14.86 0.08
CA ASN A 615 -7.54 16.05 0.50
C ASN A 615 -6.14 15.64 0.97
N LEU A 616 -5.11 16.04 0.24
CA LEU A 616 -3.71 15.74 0.57
C LEU A 616 -3.11 16.79 1.54
N GLY A 617 -3.88 17.84 1.86
CA GLY A 617 -3.45 18.89 2.77
C GLY A 617 -3.69 18.54 4.23
N VAL A 618 -2.96 19.21 5.11
CA VAL A 618 -2.95 19.00 6.57
C VAL A 618 -4.11 19.69 7.31
N THR A 619 -4.99 20.36 6.60
CA THR A 619 -6.20 21.00 7.15
C THR A 619 -7.44 20.55 6.40
N PRO A 620 -8.61 20.47 7.06
CA PRO A 620 -9.85 20.13 6.37
C PRO A 620 -10.16 21.09 5.22
N ALA A 621 -10.53 20.56 4.05
CA ALA A 621 -10.88 21.32 2.87
C ALA A 621 -12.41 21.45 2.75
N ASN A 622 -12.92 22.69 2.75
CA ASN A 622 -14.30 22.98 2.32
C ASN A 622 -14.27 23.26 0.82
N TRP A 623 -14.77 22.32 0.04
CA TRP A 623 -14.61 22.31 -1.41
C TRP A 623 -15.95 22.01 -2.10
N ASN A 624 -16.05 22.34 -3.37
CA ASN A 624 -17.29 22.20 -4.11
C ASN A 624 -17.06 21.62 -5.50
N PHE A 625 -17.58 20.44 -5.74
CA PHE A 625 -17.48 19.77 -7.03
C PHE A 625 -18.57 20.25 -7.99
N LYS A 626 -18.18 20.80 -9.15
CA LYS A 626 -19.09 21.44 -10.14
C LYS A 626 -19.02 20.81 -11.54
N ALA A 627 -18.25 19.76 -11.75
CA ALA A 627 -17.87 19.32 -13.09
C ALA A 627 -18.59 18.02 -13.54
N LEU A 628 -19.75 17.70 -12.98
CA LEU A 628 -20.49 16.46 -13.26
C LEU A 628 -20.72 16.15 -14.75
N PRO A 629 -21.12 17.13 -15.62
CA PRO A 629 -21.33 16.82 -17.05
C PRO A 629 -20.06 16.38 -17.78
N GLN A 630 -18.89 16.89 -17.36
CA GLN A 630 -17.60 16.55 -17.98
C GLN A 630 -17.23 15.08 -17.80
N PHE A 631 -17.87 14.38 -16.84
CA PHE A 631 -17.65 12.97 -16.55
C PHE A 631 -18.76 12.06 -17.07
N GLY A 632 -19.54 12.54 -18.04
CA GLY A 632 -20.57 11.76 -18.71
C GLY A 632 -21.84 11.52 -17.87
N LEU A 633 -22.05 12.32 -16.81
CA LEU A 633 -23.28 12.29 -16.04
C LEU A 633 -24.31 13.26 -16.63
N ALA A 634 -25.56 12.84 -16.73
CA ALA A 634 -26.64 13.63 -17.27
C ALA A 634 -27.92 13.49 -16.41
N GLY A 635 -28.71 14.56 -16.35
CA GLY A 635 -29.95 14.57 -15.56
C GLY A 635 -29.72 14.47 -14.06
N LYS A 636 -30.74 14.07 -13.34
CA LYS A 636 -30.68 13.94 -11.88
C LYS A 636 -29.86 12.71 -11.46
N GLN A 637 -28.94 12.90 -10.53
CA GLN A 637 -28.10 11.87 -9.97
C GLN A 637 -28.39 11.70 -8.48
N LEU A 638 -28.61 10.47 -8.05
CA LEU A 638 -28.62 10.10 -6.65
C LEU A 638 -27.18 9.97 -6.15
N VAL A 639 -26.85 10.67 -5.08
CA VAL A 639 -25.53 10.66 -4.44
C VAL A 639 -25.59 9.78 -3.20
N ARG A 640 -24.82 8.69 -3.20
CA ARG A 640 -24.71 7.78 -2.08
C ARG A 640 -23.34 7.89 -1.42
N ASP A 641 -23.32 8.16 -0.12
CA ASP A 641 -22.13 8.02 0.73
C ASP A 641 -21.86 6.53 0.94
N VAL A 642 -20.78 6.05 0.33
CA VAL A 642 -20.46 4.61 0.28
C VAL A 642 -20.00 4.10 1.64
N TRP A 643 -19.23 4.90 2.39
CA TRP A 643 -18.80 4.53 3.73
C TRP A 643 -19.97 4.43 4.71
N ARG A 644 -20.89 5.39 4.66
CA ARG A 644 -22.06 5.42 5.55
C ARG A 644 -23.25 4.61 5.01
N GLN A 645 -23.11 4.04 3.80
CA GLN A 645 -24.15 3.28 3.10
C GLN A 645 -25.50 4.03 3.07
N LYS A 646 -25.45 5.33 2.80
CA LYS A 646 -26.60 6.24 2.90
C LYS A 646 -26.68 7.18 1.72
N ASP A 647 -27.90 7.38 1.19
CA ASP A 647 -28.18 8.41 0.21
C ASP A 647 -28.16 9.79 0.90
N VAL A 648 -27.34 10.70 0.39
CA VAL A 648 -27.07 12.00 1.02
C VAL A 648 -27.63 13.18 0.23
N ALA A 649 -27.78 13.05 -1.09
CA ALA A 649 -28.30 14.12 -1.94
C ALA A 649 -28.88 13.55 -3.25
N THR A 650 -29.66 14.39 -3.93
CA THR A 650 -29.93 14.26 -5.37
C THR A 650 -29.51 15.58 -6.02
N VAL A 651 -28.64 15.49 -7.02
CA VAL A 651 -28.08 16.64 -7.73
C VAL A 651 -28.44 16.59 -9.21
N ASP A 652 -28.70 17.73 -9.83
CA ASP A 652 -28.81 17.78 -11.29
C ASP A 652 -27.41 17.90 -11.89
N ALA A 653 -27.06 17.03 -12.81
CA ALA A 653 -25.74 17.02 -13.42
C ALA A 653 -25.44 18.32 -14.17
N ALA A 654 -26.44 18.98 -14.74
CA ALA A 654 -26.27 20.23 -15.50
C ALA A 654 -25.90 21.43 -14.59
N ASP A 655 -26.50 21.49 -13.41
CA ASP A 655 -26.31 22.59 -12.44
C ASP A 655 -25.43 22.14 -11.26
N GLY A 656 -24.90 20.92 -11.33
CA GLY A 656 -24.33 20.12 -10.25
C GLY A 656 -23.39 20.88 -9.33
N ASN A 657 -23.88 21.14 -8.13
CA ASN A 657 -23.16 21.74 -7.04
C ASN A 657 -23.15 20.75 -5.89
N LEU A 658 -21.98 20.13 -5.62
CA LEU A 658 -21.83 19.16 -4.56
C LEU A 658 -20.82 19.70 -3.54
N PRO A 659 -21.30 20.40 -2.49
CA PRO A 659 -20.42 20.92 -1.44
C PRO A 659 -19.91 19.75 -0.57
N LEU A 660 -18.62 19.78 -0.26
CA LEU A 660 -17.91 18.74 0.49
C LEU A 660 -17.08 19.38 1.59
N THR A 661 -16.99 18.71 2.73
CA THR A 661 -15.94 18.93 3.72
C THR A 661 -15.10 17.66 3.78
N ILE A 662 -13.85 17.76 3.33
CA ILE A 662 -12.92 16.64 3.24
C ILE A 662 -11.92 16.80 4.37
N PRO A 663 -11.79 15.82 5.29
CA PRO A 663 -10.82 15.89 6.38
C PRO A 663 -9.38 16.07 5.87
N ALA A 664 -8.48 16.52 6.75
CA ALA A 664 -7.04 16.52 6.47
C ALA A 664 -6.57 15.09 6.18
N HIS A 665 -5.81 14.87 5.10
CA HIS A 665 -5.42 13.56 4.58
C HIS A 665 -6.59 12.57 4.39
N GLY A 666 -7.82 13.09 4.39
CA GLY A 666 -9.04 12.31 4.39
C GLY A 666 -9.71 12.18 3.02
N VAL A 667 -10.81 11.47 3.00
CA VAL A 667 -11.60 11.17 1.80
C VAL A 667 -13.09 11.33 2.04
N VAL A 668 -13.80 11.75 1.00
CA VAL A 668 -15.23 11.55 0.82
C VAL A 668 -15.43 10.62 -0.37
N LEU A 669 -16.10 9.48 -0.16
CA LEU A 669 -16.29 8.45 -1.18
C LEU A 669 -17.78 8.34 -1.54
N TYR A 670 -18.10 8.74 -2.76
CA TYR A 670 -19.48 8.76 -3.25
C TYR A 670 -19.68 7.87 -4.48
N LYS A 671 -20.85 7.24 -4.56
CA LYS A 671 -21.36 6.62 -5.76
C LYS A 671 -22.51 7.45 -6.30
N LEU A 672 -22.45 7.79 -7.59
CA LEU A 672 -23.51 8.50 -8.30
C LEU A 672 -24.21 7.56 -9.28
N THR A 673 -25.54 7.54 -9.22
CA THR A 673 -26.40 6.76 -10.14
C THR A 673 -27.54 7.63 -10.64
N ALA A 674 -28.04 7.36 -11.84
CA ALA A 674 -29.21 8.08 -12.36
C ALA A 674 -30.39 7.95 -11.38
N ALA A 675 -30.92 9.09 -10.93
CA ALA A 675 -32.12 9.10 -10.08
C ALA A 675 -33.33 8.64 -10.92
N LYS A 676 -34.14 7.75 -10.34
CA LYS A 676 -35.36 7.22 -10.97
C LYS A 676 -36.47 8.27 -11.00
#